data_2e051f187f12fa0544115ac83552a51e
#
_entry.id   2e051f187f12fa0544115ac83552a51e
#
_cell.length_a   1.000
_cell.length_b   1.000
_cell.length_c   1.000
_cell.angle_alpha   90.00
_cell.angle_beta   90.00
_cell.angle_gamma   90.00
#
_symmetry.space_group_name_H-M   'P 1'
#
loop_
_entity.id
_entity.type
_entity.pdbx_description
1 polymer ?
#
loop_
_entity_poly.entity_id
_entity_poly.type
_entity_poly.pdbx_seq_one_letter_code
_entity_poly.pdbx_strand_id
1 'polypeptide(L)'
;RASFKASYAAVHAFDTSRPVQYERNNDIVDMGSNQYPSVNWVRAAVRGNMGIKYPFHISEYAHSMGNAVGNLQDYWDAIESTNFFCGGAIWDWIDQSMYNYTRDGKRYLAYGGDFGDTPNDGQFVMNGIIFGDLEPKPQYFEVKKVYQNIGVKWADKAKGTLDIFNKNYYTGDLTDYDVTYSLTADGLEVAQCPLAVGRVAPRQHKGVTGDGPANAKLDAGKDYQLYVAFHLKNNTPWAKAGYVQADQQLLVQTAAERPSLAEAAKTGAKINVKETNADIAIDGGNAFAMTFDKATGTLRSLTYNGKQMFADGCGPRLDAFRAWVNNDNWVYQGWYANGLHCLEHKALESHVVTNADGTVSVKFVVESQGTETAKLEGADKNWKKLTKTGGKPEFKFTTNVVYTIHPDGTVENQSTVSANRPNLTLARLGYAMKLPKAMKQMKYYGRGPVDNYPDRKTSQAVAIWNQPDVAREFENFPKPQDIANHQDSRWVALSDGQQGAIFVADSVMSFSALPYSAQQLAMANHPHELPASDGVWLHIDHAITGLGGNSCGQGGPLEADRVKSTTQSFGFAIRPTTTMANDQLTNLANVALDGQAPLSISRATDGVVTINGAKNQTIYYKVNNAKRVSVYKGPFNLTEGGRVVAFAKGSRFNYSQQFERIDAIPVTVKFASSVESGEGDAEHMVDGNPNTYWHTMFSVTVANYPHWVDFDCGAAKTLKGFAYLPRQD
;
A
#
# COMPACT_ATOMS: atom_id res chain seq x y z
N ARG A 1 -35.94 17.34 14.35
CA ARG A 1 -35.44 18.61 14.89
C ARG A 1 -36.19 19.13 16.14
N ALA A 2 -37.51 18.95 16.26
CA ALA A 2 -38.26 19.41 17.44
C ALA A 2 -37.77 18.74 18.74
N SER A 3 -37.56 17.43 18.71
CA SER A 3 -37.04 16.66 19.86
C SER A 3 -35.64 17.13 20.27
N PHE A 4 -34.76 17.43 19.32
CA PHE A 4 -33.40 17.93 19.61
C PHE A 4 -33.42 19.29 20.29
N LYS A 5 -34.30 20.23 19.86
CA LYS A 5 -34.47 21.51 20.49
C LYS A 5 -35.00 21.35 21.93
N ALA A 6 -35.96 20.45 22.14
CA ALA A 6 -36.50 20.16 23.45
C ALA A 6 -35.44 19.54 24.37
N SER A 7 -34.66 18.57 23.90
CA SER A 7 -33.58 17.97 24.68
C SER A 7 -32.48 18.96 24.99
N TYR A 8 -32.06 19.80 24.04
CA TYR A 8 -31.10 20.86 24.26
C TYR A 8 -31.55 21.82 25.35
N ALA A 9 -32.80 22.29 25.25
CA ALA A 9 -33.37 23.17 26.27
C ALA A 9 -33.44 22.50 27.65
N ALA A 10 -33.80 21.22 27.73
CA ALA A 10 -33.86 20.46 28.98
C ALA A 10 -32.48 20.27 29.62
N VAL A 11 -31.46 19.95 28.84
CA VAL A 11 -30.06 19.82 29.31
C VAL A 11 -29.59 21.16 29.89
N HIS A 12 -29.75 22.26 29.15
CA HIS A 12 -29.35 23.59 29.61
C HIS A 12 -30.15 24.12 30.81
N ALA A 13 -31.40 23.70 30.94
CA ALA A 13 -32.17 24.01 32.15
C ALA A 13 -31.60 23.28 33.39
N PHE A 14 -30.95 22.15 33.20
CA PHE A 14 -30.34 21.35 34.26
C PHE A 14 -28.89 21.73 34.56
N ASP A 15 -28.08 21.90 33.49
CA ASP A 15 -26.64 22.24 33.57
C ASP A 15 -26.26 23.30 32.52
N THR A 16 -25.91 24.51 32.99
CA THR A 16 -25.45 25.62 32.14
C THR A 16 -23.92 25.71 32.05
N SER A 17 -23.19 24.83 32.76
CA SER A 17 -21.73 24.92 32.87
C SER A 17 -20.99 24.21 31.76
N ARG A 18 -21.66 23.33 31.03
CA ARG A 18 -21.07 22.52 29.96
C ARG A 18 -21.74 22.78 28.61
N PRO A 19 -20.93 22.85 27.49
CA PRO A 19 -21.51 22.94 26.16
C PRO A 19 -22.20 21.63 25.79
N VAL A 20 -23.30 21.73 25.05
CA VAL A 20 -24.06 20.61 24.52
C VAL A 20 -23.73 20.39 23.07
N GLN A 21 -23.43 19.16 22.72
CA GLN A 21 -23.15 18.72 21.36
C GLN A 21 -24.22 17.70 20.95
N TYR A 22 -24.66 17.78 19.72
CA TYR A 22 -25.42 16.75 19.01
C TYR A 22 -24.94 16.66 17.57
N GLU A 23 -24.79 15.48 17.06
CA GLU A 23 -24.29 15.21 15.74
C GLU A 23 -25.15 15.87 14.65
N ARG A 24 -24.51 16.56 13.68
CA ARG A 24 -25.10 17.23 12.49
C ARG A 24 -26.16 18.33 12.76
N ASN A 25 -26.42 18.74 13.98
CA ASN A 25 -27.41 19.77 14.29
C ASN A 25 -26.76 21.08 14.80
N ASN A 26 -25.75 21.55 14.07
CA ASN A 26 -24.93 22.70 14.46
C ASN A 26 -25.72 24.00 14.73
N ASP A 27 -26.90 24.15 14.15
CA ASP A 27 -27.80 25.31 14.38
C ASP A 27 -28.54 25.27 15.72
N ILE A 28 -28.58 24.09 16.37
CA ILE A 28 -29.33 23.91 17.64
C ILE A 28 -28.38 23.86 18.84
N VAL A 29 -27.18 23.31 18.71
CA VAL A 29 -26.26 22.98 19.79
C VAL A 29 -25.13 24.00 19.94
N ASP A 30 -24.31 23.89 21.00
CA ASP A 30 -23.23 24.83 21.32
C ASP A 30 -21.97 24.57 20.48
N MET A 31 -21.69 23.31 20.22
CA MET A 31 -20.51 22.85 19.46
C MET A 31 -20.90 22.27 18.11
N GLY A 32 -20.07 22.51 17.09
CA GLY A 32 -20.22 21.84 15.80
C GLY A 32 -19.78 20.37 15.87
N SER A 33 -20.41 19.54 15.05
CA SER A 33 -19.98 18.14 14.85
C SER A 33 -20.36 17.60 13.47
N ASN A 34 -19.68 16.52 13.08
CA ASN A 34 -20.02 15.69 11.93
C ASN A 34 -19.69 14.24 12.25
N GLN A 35 -20.30 13.32 11.54
CA GLN A 35 -20.08 11.89 11.63
C GLN A 35 -19.46 11.40 10.32
N TYR A 36 -18.36 10.67 10.40
CA TYR A 36 -17.60 10.12 9.28
C TYR A 36 -17.28 11.11 8.14
N PRO A 37 -16.78 12.32 8.44
CA PRO A 37 -16.30 13.22 7.38
C PRO A 37 -15.07 12.64 6.71
N SER A 38 -14.88 12.90 5.41
CA SER A 38 -13.64 12.54 4.72
C SER A 38 -12.45 13.40 5.22
N VAL A 39 -11.21 12.93 5.00
CA VAL A 39 -9.99 13.70 5.28
C VAL A 39 -10.04 15.07 4.59
N ASN A 40 -10.47 15.11 3.33
CA ASN A 40 -10.55 16.36 2.56
C ASN A 40 -11.58 17.33 3.13
N TRP A 41 -12.69 16.81 3.63
CA TRP A 41 -13.68 17.64 4.34
C TRP A 41 -13.06 18.25 5.62
N VAL A 42 -12.33 17.46 6.42
CA VAL A 42 -11.66 17.95 7.63
C VAL A 42 -10.59 18.99 7.28
N ARG A 43 -9.78 18.75 6.24
CA ARG A 43 -8.81 19.73 5.71
C ARG A 43 -9.47 21.06 5.29
N ALA A 44 -10.69 21.03 4.78
CA ALA A 44 -11.46 22.22 4.50
C ALA A 44 -12.02 22.87 5.76
N ALA A 45 -12.60 22.08 6.68
CA ALA A 45 -13.21 22.53 7.92
C ALA A 45 -12.23 23.30 8.83
N VAL A 46 -10.98 22.82 8.96
CA VAL A 46 -9.94 23.46 9.78
C VAL A 46 -9.49 24.83 9.27
N ARG A 47 -9.88 25.22 8.05
CA ARG A 47 -9.65 26.59 7.52
C ARG A 47 -10.59 27.63 8.13
N GLY A 48 -11.66 27.20 8.82
CA GLY A 48 -12.58 28.09 9.53
C GLY A 48 -13.60 28.82 8.66
N ASN A 49 -13.75 28.47 7.37
CA ASN A 49 -14.56 29.21 6.41
C ASN A 49 -15.77 28.45 5.84
N MET A 50 -16.12 27.29 6.41
CA MET A 50 -17.23 26.48 5.90
C MET A 50 -18.61 26.85 6.48
N GLY A 51 -18.72 27.87 7.33
CA GLY A 51 -19.96 28.26 7.98
C GLY A 51 -20.47 27.28 9.05
N ILE A 52 -19.63 26.34 9.48
CA ILE A 52 -19.91 25.44 10.59
C ILE A 52 -19.58 26.07 11.95
N LYS A 53 -20.17 25.54 13.02
CA LYS A 53 -19.97 26.07 14.37
C LYS A 53 -18.68 25.49 15.00
N TYR A 54 -17.91 26.33 15.65
CA TYR A 54 -16.71 25.96 16.42
C TYR A 54 -16.90 26.26 17.92
N PRO A 55 -16.24 25.54 18.86
CA PRO A 55 -15.32 24.42 18.57
C PRO A 55 -16.04 23.26 17.87
N PHE A 56 -15.27 22.42 17.19
CA PHE A 56 -15.80 21.32 16.38
C PHE A 56 -15.25 19.97 16.84
N HIS A 57 -16.10 18.95 16.89
CA HIS A 57 -15.75 17.58 17.26
C HIS A 57 -16.29 16.60 16.22
N ILE A 58 -15.49 15.61 15.85
CA ILE A 58 -15.98 14.51 14.99
C ILE A 58 -16.62 13.47 15.90
N SER A 59 -17.94 13.31 15.83
CA SER A 59 -18.69 12.42 16.72
C SER A 59 -18.32 10.94 16.52
N GLU A 60 -18.09 10.55 15.28
CA GLU A 60 -17.54 9.24 14.89
C GLU A 60 -16.67 9.39 13.66
N TYR A 61 -15.54 8.67 13.59
CA TYR A 61 -14.68 8.57 12.43
C TYR A 61 -13.80 7.32 12.50
N ALA A 62 -12.97 7.10 11.48
CA ALA A 62 -12.01 6.01 11.45
C ALA A 62 -12.65 4.66 11.78
N HIS A 63 -13.79 4.34 11.14
CA HIS A 63 -14.54 3.11 11.34
C HIS A 63 -13.62 1.89 11.22
N SER A 64 -13.47 1.12 12.31
CA SER A 64 -12.40 0.15 12.49
C SER A 64 -12.79 -1.28 12.15
N MET A 65 -13.70 -1.44 11.19
CA MET A 65 -14.23 -2.74 10.76
C MET A 65 -13.17 -3.54 9.98
N GLY A 66 -12.85 -4.73 10.50
CA GLY A 66 -11.84 -5.59 9.92
C GLY A 66 -10.42 -4.99 9.98
N ASN A 67 -9.61 -5.20 8.93
CA ASN A 67 -8.30 -4.58 8.76
C ASN A 67 -8.46 -3.15 8.22
N ALA A 68 -8.34 -2.17 9.09
CA ALA A 68 -8.84 -0.82 8.84
C ALA A 68 -7.95 0.28 9.41
N VAL A 69 -8.54 1.47 9.46
CA VAL A 69 -8.09 2.79 9.88
C VAL A 69 -7.02 3.34 8.95
N GLY A 70 -7.35 3.48 7.66
CA GLY A 70 -6.53 4.23 6.71
C GLY A 70 -6.60 5.73 6.94
N ASN A 71 -5.52 6.44 6.60
CA ASN A 71 -5.37 7.89 6.65
C ASN A 71 -5.58 8.53 8.04
N LEU A 72 -5.41 7.80 9.15
CA LEU A 72 -5.59 8.36 10.48
C LEU A 72 -4.60 9.50 10.76
N GLN A 73 -3.35 9.39 10.33
CA GLN A 73 -2.35 10.45 10.45
C GLN A 73 -2.78 11.71 9.70
N ASP A 74 -3.34 11.56 8.49
CA ASP A 74 -3.83 12.69 7.68
C ASP A 74 -4.96 13.47 8.37
N TYR A 75 -5.86 12.76 9.08
CA TYR A 75 -6.88 13.41 9.92
C TYR A 75 -6.23 14.23 11.02
N TRP A 76 -5.26 13.65 11.72
CA TRP A 76 -4.65 14.31 12.87
C TRP A 76 -3.70 15.45 12.49
N ASP A 77 -3.03 15.36 11.35
CA ASP A 77 -2.26 16.48 10.81
C ASP A 77 -3.17 17.69 10.53
N ALA A 78 -4.38 17.46 10.04
CA ALA A 78 -5.36 18.51 9.84
C ALA A 78 -5.94 19.02 11.18
N ILE A 79 -6.36 18.13 12.08
CA ILE A 79 -6.96 18.48 13.38
C ILE A 79 -5.98 19.29 14.24
N GLU A 80 -4.72 18.86 14.33
CA GLU A 80 -3.68 19.53 15.14
C GLU A 80 -3.19 20.85 14.52
N SER A 81 -3.56 21.15 13.28
CA SER A 81 -3.20 22.42 12.61
C SER A 81 -3.96 23.64 13.17
N THR A 82 -4.96 23.43 14.02
CA THR A 82 -5.81 24.49 14.58
C THR A 82 -6.16 24.24 16.06
N ASN A 83 -6.58 25.32 16.75
CA ASN A 83 -6.97 25.27 18.17
C ASN A 83 -8.49 25.11 18.37
N PHE A 84 -9.29 25.13 17.32
CA PHE A 84 -10.75 25.09 17.43
C PHE A 84 -11.37 23.76 17.02
N PHE A 85 -10.55 22.80 16.62
CA PHE A 85 -10.96 21.43 16.35
C PHE A 85 -10.58 20.54 17.55
N CYS A 86 -11.55 19.89 18.16
CA CYS A 86 -11.35 19.16 19.44
C CYS A 86 -10.83 17.74 19.26
N GLY A 87 -10.84 17.22 18.04
CA GLY A 87 -10.55 15.82 17.73
C GLY A 87 -11.78 15.03 17.34
N GLY A 88 -11.76 13.73 17.58
CA GLY A 88 -12.86 12.84 17.22
C GLY A 88 -12.86 11.53 18.03
N ALA A 89 -13.98 10.80 17.99
CA ALA A 89 -14.14 9.50 18.60
C ALA A 89 -14.08 8.40 17.52
N ILE A 90 -13.07 7.52 17.61
CA ILE A 90 -12.95 6.37 16.72
C ILE A 90 -14.13 5.41 16.97
N TRP A 91 -14.75 4.90 15.92
CA TRP A 91 -15.71 3.82 16.00
C TRP A 91 -15.04 2.51 15.58
N ASP A 92 -14.71 1.57 16.48
CA ASP A 92 -15.05 1.50 17.88
C ASP A 92 -13.84 1.03 18.69
N TRP A 93 -13.96 0.87 20.00
CA TRP A 93 -12.88 0.38 20.85
C TRP A 93 -12.66 -1.12 20.71
N ILE A 94 -13.72 -1.93 20.83
CA ILE A 94 -13.66 -3.39 20.85
C ILE A 94 -14.69 -3.99 19.89
N ASP A 95 -14.32 -5.08 19.22
CA ASP A 95 -15.29 -5.88 18.46
C ASP A 95 -16.42 -6.37 19.37
N GLN A 96 -17.66 -6.20 18.90
CA GLN A 96 -18.86 -6.64 19.60
C GLN A 96 -19.18 -8.11 19.27
N SER A 97 -18.17 -8.92 19.04
CA SER A 97 -18.27 -10.34 18.72
C SER A 97 -18.44 -11.20 19.98
N MET A 98 -19.02 -12.36 19.79
CA MET A 98 -19.14 -13.38 20.82
C MET A 98 -18.50 -14.69 20.36
N TYR A 99 -18.08 -15.52 21.30
CA TYR A 99 -17.59 -16.84 20.96
C TYR A 99 -18.73 -17.76 20.49
N ASN A 100 -18.47 -18.50 19.42
CA ASN A 100 -19.25 -19.64 18.99
C ASN A 100 -18.32 -20.84 18.74
N TYR A 101 -18.86 -21.99 18.47
CA TYR A 101 -18.14 -23.23 18.29
C TYR A 101 -18.55 -23.91 17.01
N THR A 102 -17.58 -24.42 16.27
CA THR A 102 -17.82 -25.31 15.13
C THR A 102 -18.42 -26.63 15.59
N ARG A 103 -18.93 -27.43 14.67
CA ARG A 103 -19.49 -28.77 14.98
C ARG A 103 -18.47 -29.71 15.61
N ASP A 104 -17.18 -29.55 15.31
CA ASP A 104 -16.06 -30.31 15.87
C ASP A 104 -15.46 -29.66 17.15
N GLY A 105 -16.13 -28.63 17.70
CA GLY A 105 -15.81 -28.03 19.00
C GLY A 105 -14.71 -26.96 18.97
N LYS A 106 -14.27 -26.47 17.81
CA LYS A 106 -13.31 -25.35 17.72
C LYS A 106 -14.02 -24.04 18.01
N ARG A 107 -13.48 -23.29 18.96
CA ARG A 107 -13.96 -21.95 19.32
C ARG A 107 -13.53 -20.92 18.27
N TYR A 108 -14.42 -19.98 17.90
CA TYR A 108 -14.14 -18.86 17.03
C TYR A 108 -14.93 -17.63 17.43
N LEU A 109 -14.49 -16.44 17.02
CA LEU A 109 -15.24 -15.17 17.17
C LEU A 109 -16.29 -15.11 16.07
N ALA A 110 -17.54 -14.98 16.46
CA ALA A 110 -18.72 -15.03 15.61
C ALA A 110 -19.26 -13.63 15.30
N TYR A 111 -19.95 -13.50 14.19
CA TYR A 111 -20.62 -12.28 13.77
C TYR A 111 -22.04 -12.59 13.26
N GLY A 112 -22.79 -11.55 12.82
CA GLY A 112 -24.19 -11.67 12.46
C GLY A 112 -24.50 -12.80 11.49
N GLY A 113 -25.47 -13.63 11.81
CA GLY A 113 -25.88 -14.83 11.10
C GLY A 113 -25.32 -16.15 11.67
N ASP A 114 -24.22 -16.12 12.43
CA ASP A 114 -23.56 -17.32 12.97
C ASP A 114 -24.37 -18.03 14.06
N PHE A 115 -25.34 -17.35 14.64
CA PHE A 115 -26.29 -17.90 15.62
C PHE A 115 -27.64 -18.24 15.02
N GLY A 116 -27.75 -18.20 13.66
CA GLY A 116 -29.02 -18.42 12.96
C GLY A 116 -29.96 -17.21 12.97
N ASP A 117 -29.47 -16.07 13.39
CA ASP A 117 -30.19 -14.80 13.43
C ASP A 117 -30.44 -14.27 12.02
N THR A 118 -31.69 -13.82 11.78
CA THR A 118 -32.12 -13.23 10.51
C THR A 118 -33.31 -12.27 10.75
N PRO A 119 -33.29 -11.04 10.20
CA PRO A 119 -32.21 -10.44 9.41
C PRO A 119 -30.96 -10.12 10.26
N ASN A 120 -29.80 -9.94 9.64
CA ASN A 120 -28.56 -9.51 10.28
C ASN A 120 -27.73 -8.66 9.35
N ASP A 121 -26.76 -7.90 9.91
CA ASP A 121 -25.80 -7.07 9.16
C ASP A 121 -24.40 -7.68 9.11
N GLY A 122 -24.29 -9.00 9.38
CA GLY A 122 -23.03 -9.73 9.22
C GLY A 122 -21.92 -9.16 10.11
N GLN A 123 -20.86 -8.65 9.47
CA GLN A 123 -19.65 -8.18 10.14
C GLN A 123 -19.76 -6.80 10.82
N PHE A 124 -20.89 -6.09 10.74
CA PHE A 124 -21.06 -4.78 11.39
C PHE A 124 -21.02 -4.80 12.94
N VAL A 125 -20.56 -5.89 13.52
CA VAL A 125 -20.18 -6.05 14.92
C VAL A 125 -18.66 -6.10 15.13
N MET A 126 -17.85 -6.07 14.05
CA MET A 126 -16.39 -6.21 14.08
C MET A 126 -15.69 -4.86 13.91
N ASN A 127 -16.15 -3.84 14.66
CA ASN A 127 -15.78 -2.44 14.46
C ASN A 127 -14.63 -1.97 15.37
N GLY A 128 -14.12 -2.83 16.27
CA GLY A 128 -13.12 -2.47 17.26
C GLY A 128 -11.71 -2.26 16.72
N ILE A 129 -10.91 -1.45 17.39
CA ILE A 129 -9.46 -1.40 17.19
C ILE A 129 -8.75 -2.57 17.90
N ILE A 130 -9.48 -3.30 18.75
CA ILE A 130 -9.07 -4.58 19.34
C ILE A 130 -10.13 -5.65 19.04
N PHE A 131 -9.72 -6.91 19.07
CA PHE A 131 -10.64 -8.05 18.90
C PHE A 131 -11.58 -8.21 20.13
N GLY A 132 -12.64 -8.98 19.96
CA GLY A 132 -13.60 -9.26 21.04
C GLY A 132 -13.02 -10.05 22.23
N ASP A 133 -11.85 -10.66 22.05
CA ASP A 133 -11.08 -11.34 23.13
C ASP A 133 -9.98 -10.46 23.74
N LEU A 134 -10.02 -9.14 23.44
CA LEU A 134 -9.11 -8.10 23.94
C LEU A 134 -7.71 -8.09 23.32
N GLU A 135 -7.42 -8.94 22.33
CA GLU A 135 -6.15 -8.88 21.62
C GLU A 135 -6.10 -7.65 20.68
N PRO A 136 -4.97 -6.93 20.63
CA PRO A 136 -4.83 -5.78 19.73
C PRO A 136 -4.90 -6.18 18.26
N LYS A 137 -5.67 -5.44 17.45
CA LYS A 137 -5.56 -5.50 15.98
C LYS A 137 -4.42 -4.61 15.48
N PRO A 138 -3.94 -4.78 14.23
CA PRO A 138 -2.89 -3.92 13.65
C PRO A 138 -3.16 -2.42 13.78
N GLN A 139 -4.40 -1.98 13.62
CA GLN A 139 -4.81 -0.58 13.77
C GLN A 139 -4.66 -0.01 15.18
N TYR A 140 -4.65 -0.83 16.21
CA TYR A 140 -4.39 -0.38 17.58
C TYR A 140 -3.05 0.33 17.71
N PHE A 141 -2.01 -0.19 17.06
CA PHE A 141 -0.67 0.38 17.09
C PHE A 141 -0.62 1.73 16.35
N GLU A 142 -1.37 1.85 15.24
CA GLU A 142 -1.48 3.12 14.51
C GLU A 142 -2.20 4.19 15.35
N VAL A 143 -3.29 3.83 16.04
CA VAL A 143 -3.99 4.72 16.96
C VAL A 143 -3.07 5.16 18.09
N LYS A 144 -2.34 4.23 18.73
CA LYS A 144 -1.34 4.55 19.76
C LYS A 144 -0.32 5.56 19.26
N LYS A 145 0.19 5.36 18.05
CA LYS A 145 1.21 6.22 17.44
C LYS A 145 0.69 7.61 17.12
N VAL A 146 -0.45 7.69 16.44
CA VAL A 146 -1.04 8.95 16.00
C VAL A 146 -1.48 9.79 17.20
N TYR A 147 -1.98 9.14 18.27
CA TYR A 147 -2.47 9.81 19.49
C TYR A 147 -1.34 10.10 20.50
N GLN A 148 -0.10 9.74 20.21
CA GLN A 148 0.98 10.06 21.16
C GLN A 148 1.08 11.57 21.44
N ASN A 149 1.35 11.90 22.68
CA ASN A 149 1.37 13.28 23.17
C ASN A 149 2.75 13.98 23.08
N ILE A 150 3.71 13.38 22.37
CA ILE A 150 5.04 13.94 22.13
C ILE A 150 5.34 13.88 20.63
N GLY A 151 5.67 15.01 20.04
CA GLY A 151 6.11 15.10 18.64
C GLY A 151 7.63 15.24 18.56
N VAL A 152 8.23 14.61 17.56
CA VAL A 152 9.68 14.75 17.26
C VAL A 152 9.84 14.93 15.75
N LYS A 153 10.57 15.96 15.35
CA LYS A 153 10.95 16.19 13.95
C LYS A 153 12.32 16.82 13.84
N TRP A 154 12.89 16.91 12.67
CA TRP A 154 14.11 17.69 12.45
C TRP A 154 13.82 19.18 12.60
N ALA A 155 14.55 19.86 13.48
CA ALA A 155 14.66 21.33 13.49
C ALA A 155 15.78 21.78 12.53
N ASP A 156 16.93 21.12 12.61
CA ASP A 156 18.06 21.32 11.69
C ASP A 156 18.76 19.97 11.50
N LYS A 157 18.47 19.31 10.40
CA LYS A 157 19.02 17.98 10.09
C LYS A 157 20.54 18.02 9.93
N ALA A 158 21.10 19.09 9.34
CA ALA A 158 22.53 19.21 9.10
C ALA A 158 23.33 19.34 10.41
N LYS A 159 22.72 19.91 11.45
CA LYS A 159 23.30 20.03 12.80
C LYS A 159 22.89 18.90 13.74
N GLY A 160 22.07 17.95 13.30
CA GLY A 160 21.51 16.92 14.15
C GLY A 160 20.56 17.45 15.24
N THR A 161 19.94 18.62 15.03
CA THR A 161 19.04 19.23 16.00
C THR A 161 17.61 18.76 15.78
N LEU A 162 17.01 18.20 16.82
CA LEU A 162 15.61 17.76 16.88
C LEU A 162 14.74 18.87 17.48
N ASP A 163 13.52 19.01 16.99
CA ASP A 163 12.44 19.77 17.61
C ASP A 163 11.56 18.79 18.40
N ILE A 164 11.57 18.92 19.73
CA ILE A 164 10.71 18.15 20.62
C ILE A 164 9.50 19.01 20.96
N PHE A 165 8.32 18.52 20.59
CA PHE A 165 7.06 19.19 20.87
C PHE A 165 6.28 18.44 21.96
N ASN A 166 6.01 19.11 23.08
CA ASN A 166 5.10 18.60 24.10
C ASN A 166 3.66 18.93 23.72
N LYS A 167 2.91 17.93 23.23
CA LYS A 167 1.52 18.09 22.82
C LYS A 167 0.51 18.13 23.98
N ASN A 168 0.92 17.83 25.22
CA ASN A 168 0.05 17.95 26.40
C ASN A 168 -0.49 19.37 26.54
N TYR A 169 -1.69 19.51 27.08
CA TYR A 169 -2.36 20.80 27.27
C TYR A 169 -2.19 21.35 28.69
N TYR A 170 -2.27 20.47 29.70
CA TYR A 170 -2.44 20.90 31.09
C TYR A 170 -1.30 20.46 32.00
N THR A 171 -0.82 19.24 31.85
CA THR A 171 0.16 18.62 32.75
C THR A 171 1.25 17.89 31.97
N GLY A 172 2.34 17.56 32.68
CA GLY A 172 3.47 16.83 32.12
C GLY A 172 4.46 17.73 31.35
N ASP A 173 5.65 17.89 31.90
CA ASP A 173 6.70 18.72 31.33
C ASP A 173 7.85 17.89 30.70
N LEU A 174 7.58 16.63 30.39
CA LEU A 174 8.46 15.61 29.81
C LEU A 174 9.61 15.15 30.73
N THR A 175 9.71 15.63 31.97
CA THR A 175 10.74 15.18 32.92
C THR A 175 10.53 13.76 33.44
N ASP A 176 9.34 13.20 33.24
CA ASP A 176 8.97 11.83 33.62
C ASP A 176 9.50 10.75 32.67
N TYR A 177 10.22 11.17 31.61
CA TYR A 177 10.75 10.25 30.61
C TYR A 177 12.28 10.22 30.61
N ASP A 178 12.84 9.01 30.46
CA ASP A 178 14.17 8.79 29.95
C ASP A 178 14.10 8.70 28.43
N VAL A 179 14.94 9.47 27.74
CA VAL A 179 14.91 9.52 26.29
C VAL A 179 16.17 8.89 25.74
N THR A 180 15.99 7.97 24.81
CA THR A 180 17.08 7.34 24.07
C THR A 180 16.98 7.71 22.60
N TYR A 181 18.11 7.72 21.90
CA TYR A 181 18.14 7.77 20.45
C TYR A 181 19.19 6.81 19.91
N SER A 182 18.83 6.11 18.84
CA SER A 182 19.71 5.15 18.20
C SER A 182 19.78 5.40 16.70
N LEU A 183 20.94 5.14 16.11
CA LEU A 183 21.19 5.21 14.68
C LEU A 183 21.32 3.81 14.12
N THR A 184 20.59 3.52 13.05
CA THR A 184 20.77 2.29 12.28
C THR A 184 21.38 2.59 10.92
N ALA A 185 22.22 1.67 10.42
CA ALA A 185 22.77 1.65 9.07
C ALA A 185 22.26 0.37 8.39
N ASP A 186 21.50 0.48 7.30
CA ASP A 186 20.84 -0.64 6.62
C ASP A 186 20.06 -1.56 7.59
N GLY A 187 19.40 -0.96 8.60
CA GLY A 187 18.63 -1.66 9.63
C GLY A 187 19.44 -2.27 10.77
N LEU A 188 20.77 -2.22 10.74
CA LEU A 188 21.66 -2.64 11.83
C LEU A 188 21.97 -1.46 12.76
N GLU A 189 21.75 -1.62 14.07
CA GLU A 189 22.09 -0.58 15.03
C GLU A 189 23.61 -0.36 15.08
N VAL A 190 24.03 0.89 14.89
CA VAL A 190 25.45 1.29 14.88
C VAL A 190 25.82 2.20 16.05
N ALA A 191 24.84 2.87 16.65
CA ALA A 191 25.04 3.70 17.85
C ALA A 191 23.73 3.86 18.62
N GLN A 192 23.81 3.89 19.95
CA GLN A 192 22.71 4.23 20.84
C GLN A 192 23.24 5.07 22.02
N CYS A 193 22.52 6.14 22.38
CA CYS A 193 22.87 7.03 23.47
C CYS A 193 21.62 7.56 24.18
N PRO A 194 21.72 7.99 25.45
CA PRO A 194 20.72 8.84 26.08
C PRO A 194 20.63 10.20 25.37
N LEU A 195 19.43 10.78 25.31
CA LEU A 195 19.17 12.12 24.80
C LEU A 195 18.69 13.02 25.94
N ALA A 196 19.43 14.06 26.27
CA ALA A 196 19.10 14.98 27.35
C ALA A 196 18.03 16.00 26.90
N VAL A 197 16.74 15.61 26.94
CA VAL A 197 15.62 16.49 26.60
C VAL A 197 15.34 17.49 27.72
N GLY A 198 15.24 17.02 28.97
CA GLY A 198 14.87 17.83 30.14
C GLY A 198 13.47 18.39 30.05
N ARG A 199 13.23 19.54 30.71
CA ARG A 199 11.88 20.14 30.80
C ARG A 199 11.45 20.74 29.46
N VAL A 200 10.24 20.40 29.05
CA VAL A 200 9.50 21.04 27.94
C VAL A 200 8.05 21.22 28.43
N ALA A 201 7.64 22.46 28.70
CA ALA A 201 6.31 22.74 29.22
C ALA A 201 5.20 22.35 28.21
N PRO A 202 3.96 22.10 28.65
CA PRO A 202 2.83 21.83 27.78
C PRO A 202 2.70 22.86 26.64
N ARG A 203 2.42 22.41 25.44
CA ARG A 203 2.31 23.21 24.19
C ARG A 203 3.57 23.95 23.77
N GLN A 204 4.74 23.61 24.32
CA GLN A 204 6.01 24.22 23.98
C GLN A 204 6.87 23.28 23.11
N HIS A 205 7.72 23.91 22.31
CA HIS A 205 8.75 23.29 21.52
C HIS A 205 10.12 23.49 22.12
N LYS A 206 11.01 22.55 21.95
CA LYS A 206 12.42 22.66 22.38
C LYS A 206 13.35 22.04 21.35
N GLY A 207 14.32 22.85 20.89
CA GLY A 207 15.43 22.34 20.10
C GLY A 207 16.41 21.55 20.98
N VAL A 208 16.72 20.32 20.62
CA VAL A 208 17.64 19.44 21.31
C VAL A 208 18.68 18.89 20.32
N THR A 209 19.95 19.13 20.56
CA THR A 209 21.05 18.55 19.76
C THR A 209 21.69 17.45 20.58
N GLY A 210 21.74 16.24 20.03
CA GLY A 210 22.37 15.10 20.68
C GLY A 210 23.84 14.99 20.30
N ASP A 211 24.67 14.57 21.25
CA ASP A 211 26.06 14.16 20.98
C ASP A 211 26.07 12.70 20.49
N GLY A 212 26.70 12.41 19.37
CA GLY A 212 26.86 11.04 18.88
C GLY A 212 26.09 10.70 17.61
N PRO A 213 25.00 9.89 17.64
CA PRO A 213 24.36 9.33 16.43
C PRO A 213 24.04 10.34 15.35
N ALA A 214 23.51 11.51 15.70
CA ALA A 214 23.16 12.54 14.73
C ALA A 214 24.38 13.20 14.04
N ASN A 215 25.56 13.08 14.60
CA ASN A 215 26.83 13.65 14.09
C ASN A 215 27.79 12.57 13.57
N ALA A 216 27.34 11.32 13.43
CA ALA A 216 28.16 10.24 12.91
C ALA A 216 28.59 10.49 11.45
N LYS A 217 29.82 10.08 11.12
CA LYS A 217 30.27 10.05 9.72
C LYS A 217 29.51 8.96 8.98
N LEU A 218 28.66 9.36 8.03
CA LEU A 218 27.82 8.47 7.27
C LEU A 218 28.52 7.93 6.02
N ASP A 219 28.25 6.67 5.69
CA ASP A 219 28.64 6.04 4.43
C ASP A 219 27.55 6.33 3.37
N ALA A 220 27.93 6.88 2.22
CA ALA A 220 27.02 7.22 1.15
C ALA A 220 26.30 6.01 0.54
N GLY A 221 26.84 4.80 0.71
CA GLY A 221 26.27 3.53 0.24
C GLY A 221 25.23 2.90 1.18
N LYS A 222 24.84 3.58 2.28
CA LYS A 222 23.94 3.02 3.29
C LYS A 222 22.74 3.90 3.59
N ASP A 223 21.61 3.24 3.90
CA ASP A 223 20.43 3.87 4.48
C ASP A 223 20.63 4.09 5.97
N TYR A 224 20.41 5.31 6.46
CA TYR A 224 20.48 5.61 7.89
C TYR A 224 19.13 6.11 8.42
N GLN A 225 18.71 5.53 9.55
CA GLN A 225 17.52 5.93 10.30
C GLN A 225 17.89 6.29 11.73
N LEU A 226 17.33 7.38 12.23
CA LEU A 226 17.42 7.77 13.64
C LEU A 226 16.11 7.43 14.33
N TYR A 227 16.16 6.66 15.42
CA TYR A 227 15.00 6.32 16.23
C TYR A 227 15.10 6.97 17.60
N VAL A 228 14.11 7.76 17.99
CA VAL A 228 14.00 8.46 19.28
C VAL A 228 12.87 7.85 20.07
N ALA A 229 13.10 7.46 21.32
CA ALA A 229 12.10 6.84 22.18
C ALA A 229 12.05 7.49 23.57
N PHE A 230 10.84 7.74 24.06
CA PHE A 230 10.54 8.28 25.38
C PHE A 230 10.03 7.15 26.28
N HIS A 231 10.83 6.78 27.27
CA HIS A 231 10.55 5.69 28.21
C HIS A 231 10.09 6.25 29.55
N LEU A 232 9.03 5.68 30.14
CA LEU A 232 8.62 6.02 31.50
C LEU A 232 9.75 5.75 32.49
N LYS A 233 10.12 6.75 33.31
CA LYS A 233 11.10 6.59 34.39
C LYS A 233 10.60 5.72 35.53
N ASN A 234 9.32 5.88 35.87
CA ASN A 234 8.68 5.27 37.01
C ASN A 234 7.49 4.41 36.61
N ASN A 235 7.12 3.49 37.51
CA ASN A 235 5.87 2.76 37.33
C ASN A 235 4.67 3.72 37.43
N THR A 236 3.69 3.51 36.58
CA THR A 236 2.38 4.13 36.62
C THR A 236 1.32 3.07 36.91
N PRO A 237 0.03 3.43 37.23
CA PRO A 237 -1.03 2.46 37.40
C PRO A 237 -1.29 1.58 36.17
N TRP A 238 -0.89 2.04 34.98
CA TRP A 238 -1.20 1.41 33.68
C TRP A 238 0.02 0.86 32.93
N ALA A 239 1.27 1.25 33.31
CA ALA A 239 2.49 0.74 32.69
C ALA A 239 3.68 0.75 33.66
N LYS A 240 4.64 -0.13 33.41
CA LYS A 240 5.90 -0.21 34.19
C LYS A 240 6.94 0.78 33.66
N ALA A 241 7.91 1.13 34.51
CA ALA A 241 9.12 1.83 34.09
C ALA A 241 9.77 1.15 32.87
N GLY A 242 10.29 1.96 31.96
CA GLY A 242 10.85 1.50 30.70
C GLY A 242 9.83 1.36 29.54
N TYR A 243 8.53 1.47 29.82
CA TYR A 243 7.52 1.47 28.77
C TYR A 243 7.71 2.64 27.80
N VAL A 244 7.69 2.37 26.47
CA VAL A 244 7.81 3.40 25.44
C VAL A 244 6.44 4.09 25.26
N GLN A 245 6.37 5.31 25.80
CA GLN A 245 5.17 6.15 25.72
C GLN A 245 5.01 6.81 24.35
N ALA A 246 6.10 7.28 23.80
CA ALA A 246 6.15 7.89 22.49
C ALA A 246 7.48 7.59 21.81
N ASP A 247 7.46 7.52 20.50
CA ASP A 247 8.65 7.32 19.69
C ASP A 247 8.57 8.10 18.37
N GLN A 248 9.70 8.19 17.67
CA GLN A 248 9.73 8.68 16.30
C GLN A 248 10.95 8.15 15.58
N GLN A 249 10.73 7.60 14.38
CA GLN A 249 11.81 7.32 13.45
C GLN A 249 11.95 8.46 12.44
N LEU A 250 13.16 8.87 12.18
CA LEU A 250 13.50 9.96 11.26
C LEU A 250 14.51 9.47 10.23
N LEU A 251 14.22 9.71 8.95
CA LEU A 251 15.16 9.42 7.87
C LEU A 251 16.37 10.37 7.95
N VAL A 252 17.56 9.80 8.13
CA VAL A 252 18.84 10.53 8.11
C VAL A 252 19.39 10.56 6.70
N GLN A 253 19.52 9.41 6.05
CA GLN A 253 20.08 9.30 4.69
C GLN A 253 19.49 8.10 3.98
N THR A 254 19.25 8.25 2.68
CA THR A 254 19.03 7.13 1.76
C THR A 254 20.33 6.83 1.04
N ALA A 255 20.67 5.56 0.83
CA ALA A 255 21.85 5.15 0.09
C ALA A 255 21.85 5.75 -1.32
N ALA A 256 22.87 6.54 -1.63
CA ALA A 256 23.02 7.20 -2.92
C ALA A 256 23.84 6.37 -3.93
N GLU A 257 24.76 5.54 -3.43
CA GLU A 257 25.70 4.77 -4.24
C GLU A 257 25.77 3.34 -3.70
N ARG A 258 25.08 2.42 -4.36
CA ARG A 258 25.20 0.98 -4.07
C ARG A 258 26.08 0.29 -5.10
N PRO A 259 26.83 -0.77 -4.72
CA PRO A 259 27.56 -1.59 -5.69
C PRO A 259 26.64 -2.13 -6.77
N SER A 260 27.12 -2.21 -8.01
CA SER A 260 26.42 -2.84 -9.13
C SER A 260 26.13 -4.31 -8.80
N LEU A 261 24.89 -4.76 -9.06
CA LEU A 261 24.53 -6.16 -8.90
C LEU A 261 25.32 -7.04 -9.89
N ALA A 262 25.51 -6.57 -11.12
CA ALA A 262 26.29 -7.29 -12.13
C ALA A 262 27.73 -7.53 -11.66
N GLU A 263 28.37 -6.56 -11.00
CA GLU A 263 29.70 -6.74 -10.41
C GLU A 263 29.68 -7.66 -9.18
N ALA A 264 28.66 -7.55 -8.31
CA ALA A 264 28.52 -8.39 -7.12
C ALA A 264 28.23 -9.86 -7.47
N ALA A 265 27.55 -10.13 -8.57
CA ALA A 265 27.10 -11.45 -9.00
C ALA A 265 27.90 -12.05 -10.16
N LYS A 266 29.02 -11.41 -10.56
CA LYS A 266 29.83 -11.82 -11.74
C LYS A 266 30.61 -13.12 -11.55
N THR A 267 30.86 -13.52 -10.31
CA THR A 267 31.63 -14.73 -9.99
C THR A 267 30.68 -15.88 -9.73
N GLY A 268 30.87 -16.98 -10.46
CA GLY A 268 30.01 -18.17 -10.34
C GLY A 268 30.24 -19.18 -11.45
N ALA A 269 29.20 -19.93 -11.77
CA ALA A 269 29.23 -20.98 -12.77
C ALA A 269 29.12 -20.40 -14.21
N LYS A 270 29.68 -21.12 -15.16
CA LYS A 270 29.36 -20.90 -16.60
C LYS A 270 27.88 -21.21 -16.80
N ILE A 271 27.15 -20.27 -17.37
CA ILE A 271 25.72 -20.42 -17.63
C ILE A 271 25.55 -21.19 -18.96
N ASN A 272 24.75 -22.26 -18.91
CA ASN A 272 24.33 -23.02 -20.10
C ASN A 272 22.84 -22.69 -20.38
N VAL A 273 22.52 -22.58 -21.67
CA VAL A 273 21.15 -22.31 -22.13
C VAL A 273 20.71 -23.38 -23.08
N LYS A 274 19.54 -23.97 -22.85
CA LYS A 274 18.87 -24.91 -23.75
C LYS A 274 17.45 -24.40 -24.02
N GLU A 275 17.20 -24.02 -25.26
CA GLU A 275 15.89 -23.58 -25.70
C GLU A 275 15.19 -24.69 -26.49
N THR A 276 13.90 -24.86 -26.20
CA THR A 276 12.95 -25.73 -26.88
C THR A 276 11.73 -24.93 -27.38
N ASN A 277 10.78 -25.58 -28.02
CA ASN A 277 9.52 -24.93 -28.38
C ASN A 277 8.69 -24.56 -27.16
N ALA A 278 8.79 -25.32 -26.04
CA ALA A 278 8.00 -25.13 -24.83
C ALA A 278 8.72 -24.30 -23.75
N ASP A 279 10.03 -24.52 -23.59
CA ASP A 279 10.79 -24.04 -22.44
C ASP A 279 12.12 -23.39 -22.82
N ILE A 280 12.59 -22.49 -21.95
CA ILE A 280 13.97 -22.03 -21.91
C ILE A 280 14.54 -22.54 -20.57
N ALA A 281 15.43 -23.54 -20.63
CA ALA A 281 16.14 -24.06 -19.49
C ALA A 281 17.54 -23.43 -19.39
N ILE A 282 17.90 -22.98 -18.17
CA ILE A 282 19.16 -22.31 -17.88
C ILE A 282 19.75 -22.96 -16.64
N ASP A 283 21.03 -23.33 -16.70
CA ASP A 283 21.72 -23.90 -15.56
C ASP A 283 23.15 -23.39 -15.39
N GLY A 284 23.62 -23.36 -14.14
CA GLY A 284 24.99 -23.17 -13.72
C GLY A 284 25.57 -24.44 -13.09
N GLY A 285 25.36 -25.59 -13.71
CA GLY A 285 25.76 -26.88 -13.19
C GLY A 285 24.98 -27.25 -11.90
N ASN A 286 25.68 -27.62 -10.83
CA ASN A 286 25.04 -27.98 -9.56
C ASN A 286 24.60 -26.79 -8.71
N ALA A 287 25.06 -25.56 -9.04
CA ALA A 287 24.78 -24.38 -8.20
C ALA A 287 23.34 -23.91 -8.33
N PHE A 288 22.82 -23.85 -9.57
CA PHE A 288 21.45 -23.45 -9.84
C PHE A 288 20.92 -24.03 -11.15
N ALA A 289 19.62 -24.16 -11.23
CA ALA A 289 18.92 -24.43 -12.48
C ALA A 289 17.56 -23.74 -12.48
N MET A 290 17.08 -23.32 -13.64
CA MET A 290 15.80 -22.66 -13.79
C MET A 290 15.15 -22.98 -15.12
N THR A 291 13.82 -22.85 -15.17
CA THR A 291 13.04 -23.10 -16.38
C THR A 291 11.99 -22.01 -16.56
N PHE A 292 12.02 -21.37 -17.70
CA PHE A 292 10.99 -20.45 -18.15
C PHE A 292 10.03 -21.18 -19.08
N ASP A 293 8.74 -21.01 -18.84
CA ASP A 293 7.65 -21.52 -19.68
C ASP A 293 7.37 -20.50 -20.81
N LYS A 294 7.54 -20.91 -22.05
CA LYS A 294 7.36 -20.04 -23.23
C LYS A 294 5.90 -19.75 -23.55
N ALA A 295 4.96 -20.56 -23.05
CA ALA A 295 3.54 -20.31 -23.26
C ALA A 295 3.01 -19.18 -22.35
N THR A 296 3.49 -19.14 -21.12
CA THR A 296 3.02 -18.18 -20.10
C THR A 296 4.01 -17.02 -19.86
N GLY A 297 5.26 -17.16 -20.29
CA GLY A 297 6.33 -16.17 -20.05
C GLY A 297 6.75 -16.09 -18.58
N THR A 298 6.57 -17.17 -17.81
CA THR A 298 6.84 -17.21 -16.37
C THR A 298 8.09 -18.03 -16.05
N LEU A 299 8.84 -17.61 -15.02
CA LEU A 299 9.89 -18.42 -14.40
C LEU A 299 9.21 -19.52 -13.57
N ARG A 300 8.99 -20.69 -14.18
CA ARG A 300 8.22 -21.78 -13.58
C ARG A 300 8.98 -22.51 -12.48
N SER A 301 10.29 -22.68 -12.62
CA SER A 301 11.13 -23.43 -11.70
C SER A 301 12.44 -22.70 -11.46
N LEU A 302 12.89 -22.71 -10.21
CA LEU A 302 14.18 -22.21 -9.78
C LEU A 302 14.72 -23.11 -8.67
N THR A 303 15.91 -23.66 -8.87
CA THR A 303 16.60 -24.47 -7.85
C THR A 303 17.94 -23.83 -7.50
N TYR A 304 18.27 -23.89 -6.22
CA TYR A 304 19.61 -23.58 -5.71
C TYR A 304 20.16 -24.80 -4.98
N ASN A 305 21.34 -25.27 -5.35
CA ASN A 305 21.96 -26.48 -4.80
C ASN A 305 21.01 -27.69 -4.79
N GLY A 306 20.20 -27.83 -5.85
CA GLY A 306 19.23 -28.90 -6.00
C GLY A 306 17.90 -28.72 -5.22
N LYS A 307 17.75 -27.68 -4.37
CA LYS A 307 16.50 -27.40 -3.67
C LYS A 307 15.63 -26.46 -4.47
N GLN A 308 14.34 -26.79 -4.60
CA GLN A 308 13.34 -26.01 -5.31
C GLN A 308 12.91 -24.79 -4.49
N MET A 309 12.90 -23.61 -5.14
CA MET A 309 12.45 -22.34 -4.54
C MET A 309 10.96 -22.07 -4.77
N PHE A 310 10.36 -22.64 -5.83
CA PHE A 310 8.93 -22.48 -6.12
C PHE A 310 8.19 -23.80 -6.03
N ALA A 311 7.04 -23.82 -5.38
CA ALA A 311 6.15 -24.98 -5.33
C ALA A 311 5.21 -25.00 -6.56
N ASP A 312 4.85 -26.21 -7.02
CA ASP A 312 3.82 -26.47 -8.02
C ASP A 312 3.98 -25.68 -9.35
N GLY A 313 5.21 -25.29 -9.70
CA GLY A 313 5.46 -24.46 -10.87
C GLY A 313 4.96 -23.02 -10.74
N CYS A 314 4.66 -22.56 -9.53
CA CYS A 314 4.13 -21.23 -9.24
C CYS A 314 5.25 -20.23 -8.92
N GLY A 315 6.17 -19.99 -9.83
CA GLY A 315 7.11 -18.87 -9.77
C GLY A 315 6.42 -17.52 -10.04
N PRO A 316 7.19 -16.42 -10.10
CA PRO A 316 6.63 -15.05 -10.17
C PRO A 316 5.66 -14.85 -11.34
N ARG A 317 4.45 -14.42 -11.05
CA ARG A 317 3.39 -14.08 -12.02
C ARG A 317 2.78 -12.75 -11.63
N LEU A 318 2.47 -11.91 -12.65
CA LEU A 318 1.79 -10.64 -12.40
C LEU A 318 0.51 -10.87 -11.61
N ASP A 319 0.32 -10.08 -10.56
CA ASP A 319 -0.89 -10.07 -9.73
C ASP A 319 -1.39 -8.64 -9.48
N ALA A 320 -2.70 -8.48 -9.42
CA ALA A 320 -3.38 -7.20 -9.20
C ALA A 320 -4.58 -7.32 -8.24
N PHE A 321 -4.69 -8.47 -7.55
CA PHE A 321 -5.82 -8.80 -6.67
C PHE A 321 -5.36 -8.97 -5.22
N ARG A 322 -6.23 -8.56 -4.27
CA ARG A 322 -6.11 -8.90 -2.84
C ARG A 322 -7.41 -9.47 -2.30
N ALA A 323 -7.34 -10.20 -1.21
CA ALA A 323 -8.52 -10.49 -0.41
C ALA A 323 -9.06 -9.15 0.11
N TRP A 324 -10.22 -8.73 -0.39
CA TRP A 324 -10.76 -7.42 -0.08
C TRP A 324 -10.94 -7.22 1.44
N VAL A 325 -10.60 -6.04 1.93
CA VAL A 325 -10.86 -5.61 3.30
C VAL A 325 -12.25 -4.94 3.36
N ASN A 326 -12.84 -4.81 4.56
CA ASN A 326 -14.19 -4.27 4.69
C ASN A 326 -14.33 -2.86 4.07
N ASN A 327 -13.29 -2.06 4.11
CA ASN A 327 -13.27 -0.73 3.49
C ASN A 327 -13.19 -0.75 1.96
N ASP A 328 -12.93 -1.89 1.30
CA ASP A 328 -12.89 -2.01 -0.16
C ASP A 328 -14.29 -2.09 -0.80
N ASN A 329 -15.37 -1.94 -0.05
CA ASN A 329 -16.75 -2.06 -0.53
C ASN A 329 -17.06 -1.11 -1.72
N TRP A 330 -16.32 -0.03 -1.88
CA TRP A 330 -16.43 0.91 -2.99
C TRP A 330 -15.78 0.41 -4.30
N VAL A 331 -14.89 -0.59 -4.26
CA VAL A 331 -14.03 -0.94 -5.41
C VAL A 331 -13.96 -2.43 -5.73
N TYR A 332 -14.11 -3.34 -4.76
CA TYR A 332 -13.82 -4.77 -4.96
C TYR A 332 -14.71 -5.42 -6.05
N GLN A 333 -15.94 -4.98 -6.23
CA GLN A 333 -16.79 -5.48 -7.31
C GLN A 333 -16.18 -5.18 -8.69
N GLY A 334 -15.51 -4.03 -8.84
CA GLY A 334 -14.76 -3.68 -10.04
C GLY A 334 -13.60 -4.65 -10.31
N TRP A 335 -12.94 -5.18 -9.28
CA TRP A 335 -11.87 -6.17 -9.45
C TRP A 335 -12.43 -7.49 -10.00
N TYR A 336 -13.57 -7.99 -9.48
CA TYR A 336 -14.23 -9.18 -9.98
C TYR A 336 -14.81 -8.97 -11.39
N ALA A 337 -15.40 -7.82 -11.65
CA ALA A 337 -15.97 -7.47 -12.96
C ALA A 337 -14.89 -7.33 -14.06
N ASN A 338 -13.65 -7.04 -13.69
CA ASN A 338 -12.50 -6.98 -14.60
C ASN A 338 -11.60 -8.24 -14.54
N GLY A 339 -12.02 -9.29 -13.82
CA GLY A 339 -11.34 -10.59 -13.78
C GLY A 339 -9.98 -10.58 -13.09
N LEU A 340 -9.68 -9.59 -12.21
CA LEU A 340 -8.38 -9.51 -11.53
C LEU A 340 -8.13 -10.70 -10.60
N HIS A 341 -9.19 -11.32 -10.09
CA HIS A 341 -9.13 -12.49 -9.20
C HIS A 341 -8.72 -13.80 -9.90
N CYS A 342 -8.66 -13.82 -11.24
CA CYS A 342 -8.44 -15.03 -12.04
C CYS A 342 -7.60 -14.76 -13.29
N LEU A 343 -6.48 -14.02 -13.15
CA LEU A 343 -5.60 -13.71 -14.26
C LEU A 343 -4.94 -14.98 -14.82
N GLU A 344 -5.03 -15.14 -16.14
CA GLU A 344 -4.21 -16.05 -16.94
C GLU A 344 -3.13 -15.26 -17.68
N HIS A 345 -1.99 -15.88 -17.88
CA HIS A 345 -0.82 -15.28 -18.52
C HIS A 345 -0.54 -15.98 -19.83
N LYS A 346 -0.30 -15.20 -20.88
CA LYS A 346 0.04 -15.69 -22.22
C LYS A 346 1.23 -14.91 -22.74
N ALA A 347 2.34 -15.59 -23.02
CA ALA A 347 3.46 -14.97 -23.71
C ALA A 347 3.11 -14.71 -25.18
N LEU A 348 3.33 -13.50 -25.62
CA LEU A 348 3.18 -13.06 -27.00
C LEU A 348 4.52 -13.10 -27.74
N GLU A 349 5.61 -12.91 -27.01
CA GLU A 349 7.00 -12.93 -27.53
C GLU A 349 7.92 -13.54 -26.47
N SER A 350 8.96 -14.25 -26.92
CA SER A 350 10.06 -14.74 -26.09
C SER A 350 11.38 -14.62 -26.82
N HIS A 351 12.42 -14.17 -26.12
CA HIS A 351 13.77 -14.07 -26.65
C HIS A 351 14.78 -14.40 -25.55
N VAL A 352 15.84 -15.12 -25.91
CA VAL A 352 16.97 -15.41 -25.02
C VAL A 352 18.26 -14.97 -25.66
N VAL A 353 19.16 -14.36 -24.89
CA VAL A 353 20.44 -13.84 -25.35
C VAL A 353 21.51 -14.12 -24.30
N THR A 354 22.59 -14.77 -24.67
CA THR A 354 23.81 -14.82 -23.87
C THR A 354 24.62 -13.54 -24.13
N ASN A 355 24.91 -12.80 -23.05
CA ASN A 355 25.62 -11.54 -23.11
C ASN A 355 27.15 -11.74 -23.06
N ALA A 356 27.89 -10.71 -23.48
CA ALA A 356 29.36 -10.78 -23.51
C ALA A 356 30.01 -10.84 -22.11
N ASP A 357 29.31 -10.35 -21.11
CA ASP A 357 29.71 -10.37 -19.69
C ASP A 357 29.41 -11.71 -18.96
N GLY A 358 28.90 -12.70 -19.72
CA GLY A 358 28.57 -14.01 -19.17
C GLY A 358 27.18 -14.14 -18.57
N THR A 359 26.40 -13.06 -18.49
CA THR A 359 24.99 -13.11 -18.07
C THR A 359 24.10 -13.64 -19.21
N VAL A 360 22.87 -14.04 -18.85
CA VAL A 360 21.84 -14.42 -19.84
C VAL A 360 20.62 -13.55 -19.63
N SER A 361 20.13 -12.93 -20.69
CA SER A 361 18.90 -12.16 -20.69
C SER A 361 17.77 -12.94 -21.35
N VAL A 362 16.64 -13.07 -20.66
CA VAL A 362 15.40 -13.68 -21.17
C VAL A 362 14.31 -12.61 -21.16
N LYS A 363 13.83 -12.23 -22.34
CA LYS A 363 12.75 -11.26 -22.51
C LYS A 363 11.44 -11.96 -22.85
N PHE A 364 10.36 -11.52 -22.20
CA PHE A 364 9.00 -11.84 -22.62
C PHE A 364 8.16 -10.57 -22.81
N VAL A 365 7.16 -10.69 -23.69
CA VAL A 365 5.98 -9.83 -23.70
C VAL A 365 4.82 -10.71 -23.28
N VAL A 366 4.19 -10.39 -22.14
CA VAL A 366 3.14 -11.21 -21.55
C VAL A 366 1.84 -10.45 -21.52
N GLU A 367 0.77 -11.02 -22.07
CA GLU A 367 -0.60 -10.56 -21.86
C GLU A 367 -1.17 -11.28 -20.64
N SER A 368 -1.73 -10.50 -19.68
CA SER A 368 -2.41 -11.02 -18.49
C SER A 368 -3.86 -10.55 -18.49
N GLN A 369 -4.80 -11.49 -18.52
CA GLN A 369 -6.23 -11.22 -18.65
C GLN A 369 -7.03 -12.20 -17.82
N GLY A 370 -8.14 -11.74 -17.19
CA GLY A 370 -9.04 -12.62 -16.45
C GLY A 370 -9.67 -13.67 -17.33
N THR A 371 -9.91 -14.87 -16.79
CA THR A 371 -10.63 -15.96 -17.50
C THR A 371 -12.12 -15.73 -17.57
N GLU A 372 -12.65 -14.93 -16.62
CA GLU A 372 -14.07 -14.62 -16.49
C GLU A 372 -14.29 -13.29 -15.78
N THR A 373 -15.50 -12.75 -15.93
CA THR A 373 -16.04 -11.71 -15.09
C THR A 373 -16.95 -12.32 -14.04
N ALA A 374 -16.95 -11.75 -12.82
CA ALA A 374 -17.76 -12.25 -11.73
C ALA A 374 -18.35 -11.12 -10.88
N LYS A 375 -19.34 -11.48 -10.04
CA LYS A 375 -19.92 -10.66 -8.98
C LYS A 375 -19.85 -11.44 -7.67
N LEU A 376 -19.41 -10.78 -6.61
CA LEU A 376 -19.39 -11.35 -5.26
C LEU A 376 -20.60 -10.85 -4.47
N GLU A 377 -21.44 -11.79 -4.03
CA GLU A 377 -22.58 -11.53 -3.15
C GLU A 377 -22.28 -12.01 -1.74
N GLY A 378 -22.93 -11.42 -0.73
CA GLY A 378 -22.76 -11.80 0.66
C GLY A 378 -21.36 -11.51 1.24
N ALA A 379 -20.69 -10.51 0.70
CA ALA A 379 -19.31 -10.18 1.09
C ALA A 379 -19.16 -9.88 2.59
N ASP A 380 -20.09 -9.11 3.17
CA ASP A 380 -20.09 -8.75 4.60
C ASP A 380 -20.81 -9.75 5.48
N LYS A 381 -21.46 -10.77 4.91
CA LYS A 381 -22.25 -11.77 5.63
C LYS A 381 -21.41 -12.98 6.02
N ASN A 382 -21.99 -13.87 6.80
CA ASN A 382 -21.38 -15.17 7.13
C ASN A 382 -21.45 -16.21 6.00
N TRP A 383 -21.78 -15.77 4.78
CA TRP A 383 -21.78 -16.54 3.55
C TRP A 383 -21.31 -15.70 2.37
N LYS A 384 -20.72 -16.34 1.37
CA LYS A 384 -20.31 -15.69 0.12
C LYS A 384 -20.68 -16.54 -1.07
N LYS A 385 -21.03 -15.87 -2.15
CA LYS A 385 -21.30 -16.50 -3.44
C LYS A 385 -20.63 -15.70 -4.55
N LEU A 386 -19.62 -16.29 -5.16
CA LEU A 386 -19.03 -15.77 -6.38
C LEU A 386 -19.82 -16.31 -7.57
N THR A 387 -20.46 -15.39 -8.31
CA THR A 387 -21.28 -15.73 -9.47
C THR A 387 -20.59 -15.22 -10.73
N LYS A 388 -20.29 -16.13 -11.65
CA LYS A 388 -19.79 -15.78 -12.99
C LYS A 388 -20.83 -14.95 -13.73
N THR A 389 -20.43 -13.80 -14.26
CA THR A 389 -21.30 -12.88 -15.01
C THR A 389 -21.00 -12.86 -16.51
N GLY A 390 -19.83 -13.34 -16.93
CA GLY A 390 -19.44 -13.38 -18.34
C GLY A 390 -18.17 -14.16 -18.59
N GLY A 391 -17.67 -14.11 -19.82
CA GLY A 391 -16.37 -14.69 -20.23
C GLY A 391 -15.20 -13.75 -19.91
N LYS A 392 -14.14 -13.83 -20.73
CA LYS A 392 -12.95 -12.98 -20.59
C LYS A 392 -13.34 -11.49 -20.61
N PRO A 393 -12.91 -10.69 -19.61
CA PRO A 393 -13.14 -9.25 -19.62
C PRO A 393 -12.37 -8.57 -20.76
N GLU A 394 -12.76 -7.37 -21.16
CA GLU A 394 -11.95 -6.56 -22.07
C GLU A 394 -10.66 -6.05 -21.42
N PHE A 395 -10.67 -5.86 -20.11
CA PHE A 395 -9.51 -5.40 -19.35
C PHE A 395 -8.37 -6.41 -19.39
N LYS A 396 -7.17 -5.92 -19.69
CA LYS A 396 -5.95 -6.73 -19.71
C LYS A 396 -4.70 -5.89 -19.48
N PHE A 397 -3.68 -6.56 -18.99
CA PHE A 397 -2.33 -6.01 -18.88
C PHE A 397 -1.45 -6.52 -20.02
N THR A 398 -0.46 -5.71 -20.39
CA THR A 398 0.70 -6.11 -21.19
C THR A 398 1.95 -5.84 -20.37
N THR A 399 2.69 -6.90 -20.07
CA THR A 399 3.96 -6.82 -19.34
C THR A 399 5.12 -7.07 -20.29
N ASN A 400 6.01 -6.09 -20.40
CA ASN A 400 7.35 -6.30 -20.93
C ASN A 400 8.25 -6.65 -19.74
N VAL A 401 8.84 -7.84 -19.74
CA VAL A 401 9.76 -8.27 -18.67
C VAL A 401 11.06 -8.76 -19.25
N VAL A 402 12.17 -8.35 -18.63
CA VAL A 402 13.50 -8.88 -18.88
C VAL A 402 14.03 -9.50 -17.60
N TYR A 403 14.32 -10.78 -17.68
CA TYR A 403 15.06 -11.48 -16.64
C TYR A 403 16.54 -11.47 -17.00
N THR A 404 17.41 -11.02 -16.11
CA THR A 404 18.87 -11.13 -16.25
C THR A 404 19.39 -12.16 -15.25
N ILE A 405 20.00 -13.22 -15.76
CA ILE A 405 20.53 -14.33 -14.97
C ILE A 405 22.04 -14.15 -14.87
N HIS A 406 22.54 -14.12 -13.63
CA HIS A 406 23.94 -13.90 -13.29
C HIS A 406 24.67 -15.20 -12.99
N PRO A 407 26.02 -15.24 -13.10
CA PRO A 407 26.83 -16.43 -12.87
C PRO A 407 26.70 -17.05 -11.48
N ASP A 408 26.34 -16.25 -10.44
CA ASP A 408 26.10 -16.73 -9.07
C ASP A 408 24.69 -17.35 -8.87
N GLY A 409 23.85 -17.37 -9.91
CA GLY A 409 22.48 -17.84 -9.88
C GLY A 409 21.45 -16.76 -9.51
N THR A 410 21.86 -15.52 -9.30
CA THR A 410 20.93 -14.39 -9.12
C THR A 410 20.06 -14.21 -10.37
N VAL A 411 18.76 -14.01 -10.16
CA VAL A 411 17.78 -13.68 -11.20
C VAL A 411 17.26 -12.28 -10.95
N GLU A 412 17.57 -11.36 -11.80
CA GLU A 412 17.02 -10.00 -11.78
C GLU A 412 15.80 -9.92 -12.69
N ASN A 413 14.68 -9.42 -12.17
CA ASN A 413 13.46 -9.12 -12.92
C ASN A 413 13.33 -7.62 -13.10
N GLN A 414 13.26 -7.15 -14.34
CA GLN A 414 12.93 -5.77 -14.67
C GLN A 414 11.68 -5.76 -15.55
N SER A 415 10.64 -5.07 -15.11
CA SER A 415 9.32 -5.12 -15.73
C SER A 415 8.77 -3.73 -16.01
N THR A 416 8.06 -3.62 -17.13
CA THR A 416 7.15 -2.51 -17.43
C THR A 416 5.77 -3.09 -17.70
N VAL A 417 4.81 -2.73 -16.87
CA VAL A 417 3.42 -3.19 -16.92
C VAL A 417 2.55 -2.04 -17.39
N SER A 418 1.73 -2.28 -18.40
CA SER A 418 0.75 -1.35 -18.94
C SER A 418 -0.61 -2.03 -19.03
N ALA A 419 -1.70 -1.29 -18.86
CA ALA A 419 -3.04 -1.78 -19.10
C ALA A 419 -3.69 -1.08 -20.31
N ASN A 420 -4.66 -1.73 -20.91
CA ASN A 420 -5.45 -1.11 -21.99
C ASN A 420 -6.41 -0.02 -21.47
N ARG A 421 -6.74 -0.04 -20.17
CA ARG A 421 -7.52 1.01 -19.47
C ARG A 421 -6.69 1.54 -18.29
N PRO A 422 -6.16 2.78 -18.32
CA PRO A 422 -5.18 3.27 -17.35
C PRO A 422 -5.76 3.75 -16.02
N ASN A 423 -7.08 3.90 -15.90
CA ASN A 423 -7.73 4.55 -14.75
C ASN A 423 -8.39 3.58 -13.76
N LEU A 424 -8.32 2.26 -13.99
CA LEU A 424 -8.87 1.30 -13.05
C LEU A 424 -8.06 1.32 -11.75
N THR A 425 -8.73 1.42 -10.61
CA THR A 425 -8.08 1.24 -9.30
C THR A 425 -7.86 -0.24 -9.05
N LEU A 426 -6.59 -0.61 -8.89
CA LEU A 426 -6.14 -1.97 -8.61
C LEU A 426 -6.05 -2.19 -7.11
N ALA A 427 -6.16 -3.44 -6.67
CA ALA A 427 -5.87 -3.80 -5.29
C ALA A 427 -4.37 -3.68 -4.99
N ARG A 428 -3.54 -4.22 -5.87
CA ARG A 428 -2.07 -4.17 -5.88
C ARG A 428 -1.54 -4.23 -7.30
N LEU A 429 -0.26 -4.05 -7.44
CA LEU A 429 0.45 -4.33 -8.69
C LEU A 429 1.83 -4.88 -8.34
N GLY A 430 2.06 -6.15 -8.68
CA GLY A 430 3.32 -6.83 -8.36
C GLY A 430 3.34 -8.25 -8.90
N TYR A 431 4.08 -9.10 -8.21
CA TYR A 431 4.24 -10.51 -8.54
C TYR A 431 3.85 -11.40 -7.37
N ALA A 432 2.99 -12.38 -7.62
CA ALA A 432 2.67 -13.45 -6.69
C ALA A 432 3.42 -14.72 -7.05
N MET A 433 3.86 -15.48 -6.04
CA MET A 433 4.53 -16.77 -6.21
C MET A 433 4.27 -17.66 -5.00
N LYS A 434 4.42 -18.98 -5.18
CA LYS A 434 4.28 -19.96 -4.11
C LYS A 434 5.61 -20.64 -3.84
N LEU A 435 6.07 -20.55 -2.60
CA LEU A 435 7.27 -21.25 -2.14
C LEU A 435 6.89 -22.55 -1.44
N PRO A 436 7.82 -23.57 -1.37
CA PRO A 436 7.58 -24.75 -0.60
C PRO A 436 7.25 -24.46 0.87
N LYS A 437 6.39 -25.24 1.48
CA LYS A 437 5.96 -25.09 2.89
C LYS A 437 7.12 -25.03 3.90
N ALA A 438 8.26 -25.65 3.58
CA ALA A 438 9.45 -25.59 4.42
C ALA A 438 10.11 -24.20 4.46
N MET A 439 9.89 -23.34 3.45
CA MET A 439 10.45 -21.98 3.33
C MET A 439 9.71 -20.99 4.25
N LYS A 440 9.59 -21.30 5.52
CA LYS A 440 8.74 -20.58 6.48
C LYS A 440 9.47 -19.61 7.40
N GLN A 441 10.81 -19.70 7.50
CA GLN A 441 11.59 -18.73 8.25
C GLN A 441 11.76 -17.46 7.41
N MET A 442 11.36 -16.33 7.94
CA MET A 442 11.37 -15.05 7.22
C MET A 442 12.16 -14.00 8.00
N LYS A 443 12.95 -13.22 7.27
CA LYS A 443 13.51 -11.94 7.73
C LYS A 443 13.31 -10.90 6.66
N TYR A 444 13.13 -9.66 7.07
CA TYR A 444 12.99 -8.56 6.12
C TYR A 444 13.53 -7.25 6.68
N TYR A 445 13.95 -6.36 5.80
CA TYR A 445 14.27 -4.97 6.11
C TYR A 445 13.23 -4.07 5.48
N GLY A 446 12.32 -3.60 6.31
CA GLY A 446 11.14 -2.82 5.93
C GLY A 446 10.37 -2.35 7.15
N ARG A 447 9.15 -1.85 6.95
CA ARG A 447 8.28 -1.45 8.06
C ARG A 447 7.66 -2.66 8.75
N GLY A 448 7.73 -2.66 10.09
CA GLY A 448 7.20 -3.76 10.90
C GLY A 448 7.27 -3.46 12.39
N PRO A 449 7.00 -4.46 13.26
CA PRO A 449 6.71 -5.87 12.90
C PRO A 449 5.27 -6.15 12.46
N VAL A 450 4.33 -5.23 12.72
CA VAL A 450 2.91 -5.40 12.42
C VAL A 450 2.63 -4.99 10.97
N ASP A 451 1.61 -5.58 10.36
CA ASP A 451 1.22 -5.28 9.00
C ASP A 451 0.89 -3.78 8.81
N ASN A 452 1.18 -3.27 7.63
CA ASN A 452 1.04 -1.85 7.34
C ASN A 452 0.79 -1.60 5.85
N TYR A 453 0.09 -0.51 5.56
CA TYR A 453 -0.37 -0.13 4.22
C TYR A 453 0.01 1.33 3.92
N PRO A 454 -0.06 1.81 2.68
CA PRO A 454 0.36 3.17 2.34
C PRO A 454 -0.22 4.25 3.26
N ASP A 455 -1.48 4.11 3.64
CA ASP A 455 -2.26 5.03 4.48
C ASP A 455 -2.34 4.63 5.97
N ARG A 456 -1.66 3.54 6.35
CA ARG A 456 -1.52 3.06 7.74
C ARG A 456 -0.13 2.49 7.97
N LYS A 457 0.86 3.31 8.18
CA LYS A 457 2.26 2.89 8.36
C LYS A 457 3.06 3.73 9.34
N THR A 458 2.46 4.74 9.93
CA THR A 458 3.16 5.70 10.79
C THR A 458 3.68 5.05 12.06
N SER A 459 2.97 4.04 12.57
CA SER A 459 3.36 3.28 13.77
C SER A 459 4.53 2.33 13.55
N GLN A 460 4.86 1.96 12.30
CA GLN A 460 5.81 0.90 12.02
C GLN A 460 7.17 1.46 11.63
N ALA A 461 8.21 1.04 12.35
CA ALA A 461 9.58 1.45 12.07
C ALA A 461 10.21 0.63 10.94
N VAL A 462 11.08 1.28 10.15
CA VAL A 462 11.94 0.60 9.17
C VAL A 462 13.11 -0.02 9.90
N ALA A 463 13.15 -1.34 9.99
CA ALA A 463 14.18 -2.10 10.69
C ALA A 463 14.31 -3.51 10.09
N ILE A 464 15.28 -4.29 10.56
CA ILE A 464 15.36 -5.72 10.26
C ILE A 464 14.47 -6.47 11.25
N TRP A 465 13.44 -7.12 10.73
CA TRP A 465 12.49 -7.93 11.50
C TRP A 465 12.71 -9.42 11.24
N ASN A 466 12.46 -10.24 12.27
CA ASN A 466 12.60 -11.67 12.22
C ASN A 466 11.28 -12.35 12.53
N GLN A 467 10.78 -13.14 11.58
CA GLN A 467 9.59 -13.98 11.74
C GLN A 467 10.02 -15.46 11.64
N PRO A 468 10.07 -16.18 12.76
CA PRO A 468 10.54 -17.56 12.74
C PRO A 468 9.60 -18.55 12.01
N ASP A 469 8.34 -18.19 11.85
CA ASP A 469 7.36 -18.96 11.08
C ASP A 469 6.35 -18.00 10.44
N VAL A 470 6.27 -18.02 9.11
CA VAL A 470 5.33 -17.22 8.30
C VAL A 470 3.86 -17.41 8.74
N ALA A 471 3.52 -18.54 9.32
CA ALA A 471 2.16 -18.74 9.84
C ALA A 471 1.77 -17.75 10.95
N ARG A 472 2.75 -17.11 11.61
CA ARG A 472 2.51 -16.07 12.62
C ARG A 472 2.18 -14.71 12.05
N GLU A 473 2.34 -14.51 10.74
CA GLU A 473 1.87 -13.31 10.04
C GLU A 473 0.34 -13.33 9.85
N PHE A 474 -0.30 -14.49 10.07
CA PHE A 474 -1.73 -14.61 9.93
C PHE A 474 -2.44 -13.99 11.14
N GLU A 475 -3.04 -12.83 10.94
CA GLU A 475 -3.94 -12.20 11.91
C GLU A 475 -5.32 -12.88 11.88
N ASN A 476 -5.80 -13.26 13.06
CA ASN A 476 -7.02 -14.04 13.20
C ASN A 476 -8.29 -13.17 13.12
N PHE A 477 -8.40 -12.34 12.08
CA PHE A 477 -9.64 -11.62 11.85
C PHE A 477 -10.81 -12.62 11.72
N PRO A 478 -11.93 -12.40 12.42
CA PRO A 478 -13.09 -13.29 12.36
C PRO A 478 -13.56 -13.58 10.94
N LYS A 479 -13.36 -12.64 10.02
CA LYS A 479 -13.45 -12.85 8.59
C LYS A 479 -12.07 -12.67 7.94
N PRO A 480 -11.50 -13.71 7.32
CA PRO A 480 -10.25 -13.61 6.57
C PRO A 480 -10.33 -12.55 5.48
N GLN A 481 -9.27 -11.75 5.36
CA GLN A 481 -9.11 -10.64 4.43
C GLN A 481 -7.63 -10.39 4.15
N ASP A 482 -7.28 -9.34 3.40
CA ASP A 482 -5.88 -9.00 3.14
C ASP A 482 -5.19 -8.55 4.44
N ILE A 483 -4.01 -9.12 4.70
CA ILE A 483 -3.20 -8.95 5.90
C ILE A 483 -1.72 -9.14 5.60
N ALA A 484 -0.87 -8.93 6.61
CA ALA A 484 0.57 -9.20 6.59
C ALA A 484 1.35 -8.43 5.51
N ASN A 485 0.84 -7.28 5.08
CA ASN A 485 1.57 -6.42 4.16
C ASN A 485 2.61 -5.56 4.89
N HIS A 486 3.82 -5.44 4.33
CA HIS A 486 4.94 -4.66 4.88
C HIS A 486 5.46 -3.66 3.84
N GLN A 487 5.28 -2.37 4.15
CA GLN A 487 5.67 -1.24 3.30
C GLN A 487 7.16 -0.89 3.42
N ASP A 488 7.64 -0.11 2.44
CA ASP A 488 8.97 0.47 2.42
C ASP A 488 10.08 -0.59 2.64
N SER A 489 9.86 -1.81 2.12
CA SER A 489 10.77 -2.93 2.28
C SER A 489 11.87 -2.91 1.22
N ARG A 490 13.14 -3.07 1.67
CA ARG A 490 14.30 -3.15 0.79
C ARG A 490 14.57 -4.57 0.36
N TRP A 491 14.31 -5.51 1.27
CA TRP A 491 14.44 -6.94 0.99
C TRP A 491 13.60 -7.79 1.92
N VAL A 492 13.26 -8.97 1.46
CA VAL A 492 12.70 -10.07 2.27
C VAL A 492 13.46 -11.37 1.95
N ALA A 493 13.83 -12.13 2.96
CA ALA A 493 14.47 -13.44 2.83
C ALA A 493 13.58 -14.53 3.44
N LEU A 494 13.43 -15.64 2.70
CA LEU A 494 12.73 -16.83 3.16
C LEU A 494 13.64 -18.05 3.06
N SER A 495 13.59 -18.93 4.06
CA SER A 495 14.48 -20.10 4.18
C SER A 495 13.79 -21.28 4.86
N ASP A 496 14.28 -22.48 4.55
CA ASP A 496 13.95 -23.72 5.29
C ASP A 496 14.89 -23.97 6.50
N GLY A 497 15.77 -23.00 6.80
CA GLY A 497 16.80 -23.10 7.83
C GLY A 497 18.17 -23.56 7.31
N GLN A 498 18.27 -24.01 6.07
CA GLN A 498 19.52 -24.45 5.42
C GLN A 498 19.76 -23.72 4.08
N GLN A 499 18.72 -23.56 3.30
CA GLN A 499 18.75 -22.94 2.00
C GLN A 499 17.55 -22.02 1.86
N GLY A 500 17.72 -20.90 1.19
CA GLY A 500 16.66 -19.94 0.93
C GLY A 500 16.96 -19.02 -0.22
N ALA A 501 16.12 -17.99 -0.34
CA ALA A 501 16.30 -16.92 -1.27
C ALA A 501 16.01 -15.57 -0.59
N ILE A 502 16.77 -14.54 -0.96
CA ILE A 502 16.50 -13.15 -0.63
C ILE A 502 15.96 -12.43 -1.87
N PHE A 503 14.86 -11.73 -1.70
CA PHE A 503 14.22 -10.90 -2.71
C PHE A 503 14.60 -9.45 -2.41
N VAL A 504 15.31 -8.82 -3.33
CA VAL A 504 15.87 -7.46 -3.16
C VAL A 504 15.13 -6.52 -4.08
N ALA A 505 14.57 -5.44 -3.54
CA ALA A 505 13.89 -4.41 -4.31
C ALA A 505 14.87 -3.55 -5.12
N ASP A 506 14.44 -3.02 -6.25
CA ASP A 506 15.18 -2.01 -7.00
C ASP A 506 15.38 -0.72 -6.15
N SER A 507 14.33 -0.27 -5.48
CA SER A 507 14.38 0.80 -4.48
C SER A 507 13.69 0.38 -3.18
N VAL A 508 12.39 0.39 -3.17
CA VAL A 508 11.51 -0.14 -2.12
C VAL A 508 10.34 -0.88 -2.76
N MET A 509 9.82 -1.84 -2.04
CA MET A 509 8.65 -2.63 -2.40
C MET A 509 7.72 -2.74 -1.20
N SER A 510 6.49 -3.17 -1.41
CA SER A 510 5.73 -3.84 -0.36
C SER A 510 5.74 -5.35 -0.61
N PHE A 511 5.57 -6.12 0.44
CA PHE A 511 5.43 -7.57 0.32
C PHE A 511 4.47 -8.11 1.36
N SER A 512 3.94 -9.30 1.10
CA SER A 512 3.28 -10.14 2.10
C SER A 512 3.68 -11.60 1.90
N ALA A 513 3.79 -12.35 3.02
CA ALA A 513 4.07 -13.77 2.99
C ALA A 513 3.12 -14.49 3.94
N LEU A 514 2.28 -15.37 3.40
CA LEU A 514 1.20 -16.03 4.13
C LEU A 514 1.09 -17.50 3.77
N PRO A 515 0.53 -18.35 4.68
CA PRO A 515 0.23 -19.74 4.36
C PRO A 515 -0.97 -19.92 3.41
N TYR A 516 -1.62 -18.85 3.00
CA TYR A 516 -2.85 -18.84 2.18
C TYR A 516 -2.74 -17.89 1.01
N SER A 517 -3.36 -18.24 -0.12
CA SER A 517 -3.51 -17.33 -1.25
C SER A 517 -4.55 -16.24 -0.98
N ALA A 518 -4.47 -15.14 -1.74
CA ALA A 518 -5.48 -14.08 -1.69
C ALA A 518 -6.90 -14.60 -1.98
N GLN A 519 -7.03 -15.58 -2.91
CA GLN A 519 -8.32 -16.18 -3.24
C GLN A 519 -8.88 -17.04 -2.09
N GLN A 520 -8.04 -17.80 -1.39
CA GLN A 520 -8.46 -18.56 -0.21
C GLN A 520 -8.96 -17.63 0.89
N LEU A 521 -8.21 -16.56 1.20
CA LEU A 521 -8.62 -15.56 2.18
C LEU A 521 -9.91 -14.84 1.76
N ALA A 522 -10.04 -14.45 0.49
CA ALA A 522 -11.22 -13.75 -0.02
C ALA A 522 -12.50 -14.59 0.09
N MET A 523 -12.41 -15.91 -0.06
CA MET A 523 -13.58 -16.78 -0.09
C MET A 523 -13.98 -17.37 1.27
N ALA A 524 -13.07 -17.46 2.23
CA ALA A 524 -13.38 -17.96 3.57
C ALA A 524 -14.27 -16.95 4.33
N ASN A 525 -15.33 -17.43 5.00
CA ASN A 525 -16.15 -16.60 5.90
C ASN A 525 -15.51 -16.54 7.30
N HIS A 526 -14.83 -17.62 7.70
CA HIS A 526 -14.18 -17.74 9.01
C HIS A 526 -12.79 -18.38 8.88
N PRO A 527 -11.86 -18.12 9.80
CA PRO A 527 -10.52 -18.71 9.77
C PRO A 527 -10.52 -20.25 9.74
N HIS A 528 -11.49 -20.90 10.39
CA HIS A 528 -11.59 -22.36 10.44
C HIS A 528 -12.04 -23.01 9.10
N GLU A 529 -12.48 -22.21 8.14
CA GLU A 529 -12.81 -22.66 6.78
C GLU A 529 -11.58 -22.69 5.86
N LEU A 530 -10.47 -22.07 6.28
CA LEU A 530 -9.25 -22.07 5.49
C LEU A 530 -8.66 -23.49 5.43
N PRO A 531 -8.15 -23.92 4.26
CA PRO A 531 -7.57 -25.26 4.11
C PRO A 531 -6.24 -25.35 4.89
N ALA A 532 -5.75 -26.58 5.08
CA ALA A 532 -4.40 -26.76 5.57
C ALA A 532 -3.40 -26.14 4.58
N SER A 533 -2.42 -25.38 5.11
CA SER A 533 -1.38 -24.76 4.28
C SER A 533 -0.58 -25.82 3.52
N ASP A 534 -0.38 -25.58 2.23
CA ASP A 534 0.41 -26.38 1.31
C ASP A 534 1.67 -25.65 0.78
N GLY A 535 1.93 -24.43 1.26
CA GLY A 535 3.06 -23.62 0.85
C GLY A 535 3.07 -22.26 1.51
N VAL A 536 3.99 -21.40 1.08
CA VAL A 536 4.06 -19.98 1.44
C VAL A 536 3.74 -19.16 0.19
N TRP A 537 2.68 -18.40 0.24
CA TRP A 537 2.33 -17.42 -0.79
C TRP A 537 3.07 -16.12 -0.51
N LEU A 538 3.95 -15.75 -1.42
CA LEU A 538 4.75 -14.52 -1.37
C LEU A 538 4.28 -13.58 -2.46
N HIS A 539 3.94 -12.36 -2.06
CA HIS A 539 3.73 -11.22 -2.95
C HIS A 539 4.91 -10.27 -2.85
N ILE A 540 5.44 -9.86 -3.98
CA ILE A 540 6.43 -8.79 -4.13
C ILE A 540 5.75 -7.71 -4.96
N ASP A 541 5.33 -6.63 -4.30
CA ASP A 541 4.50 -5.61 -4.92
C ASP A 541 5.28 -4.32 -5.15
N HIS A 542 5.15 -3.77 -6.35
CA HIS A 542 5.54 -2.39 -6.63
C HIS A 542 4.71 -1.42 -5.78
N ALA A 543 3.39 -1.67 -5.70
CA ALA A 543 2.47 -0.87 -4.92
C ALA A 543 1.21 -1.67 -4.54
N ILE A 544 0.58 -1.28 -3.44
CA ILE A 544 -0.71 -1.78 -2.97
C ILE A 544 -1.61 -0.60 -2.61
N THR A 545 -2.89 -0.69 -2.88
CA THR A 545 -3.87 0.34 -2.50
C THR A 545 -4.07 0.36 -0.98
N GLY A 546 -4.14 1.54 -0.41
CA GLY A 546 -4.42 1.77 1.00
C GLY A 546 -5.72 1.15 1.48
N LEU A 547 -6.00 1.25 2.76
CA LEU A 547 -7.17 0.66 3.40
C LEU A 547 -8.39 1.58 3.34
N GLY A 548 -8.19 2.89 3.50
CA GLY A 548 -9.30 3.86 3.57
C GLY A 548 -10.20 3.69 4.78
N GLY A 549 -11.40 4.28 4.71
CA GLY A 549 -12.40 4.27 5.78
C GLY A 549 -13.84 4.06 5.30
N ASN A 550 -14.05 3.39 4.17
CA ASN A 550 -15.35 3.35 3.47
C ASN A 550 -16.39 2.37 4.05
N SER A 551 -16.05 1.58 5.07
CA SER A 551 -17.03 0.66 5.69
C SER A 551 -18.22 1.38 6.32
N CYS A 552 -18.09 2.66 6.66
CA CYS A 552 -19.14 3.50 7.18
C CYS A 552 -19.17 4.93 6.54
N GLY A 553 -18.93 5.04 5.24
CA GLY A 553 -19.18 6.26 4.49
C GLY A 553 -18.03 7.29 4.43
N GLN A 554 -16.85 6.98 4.99
CA GLN A 554 -15.70 7.92 4.94
C GLN A 554 -15.01 8.02 3.58
N GLY A 555 -15.36 7.16 2.63
CA GLY A 555 -14.70 7.03 1.34
C GLY A 555 -13.51 6.08 1.34
N GLY A 556 -12.99 5.76 0.16
CA GLY A 556 -11.76 4.99 -0.02
C GLY A 556 -10.54 5.76 0.47
N PRO A 557 -9.33 5.18 0.37
CA PRO A 557 -8.10 5.88 0.71
C PRO A 557 -7.92 7.14 -0.15
N LEU A 558 -7.07 8.07 0.28
CA LEU A 558 -6.72 9.24 -0.52
C LEU A 558 -6.20 8.81 -1.89
N GLU A 559 -6.38 9.66 -2.90
CA GLU A 559 -5.99 9.34 -4.28
C GLU A 559 -4.52 8.96 -4.41
N ALA A 560 -3.65 9.57 -3.60
CA ALA A 560 -2.21 9.26 -3.55
C ALA A 560 -1.92 7.84 -3.02
N ASP A 561 -2.85 7.23 -2.29
CA ASP A 561 -2.71 5.89 -1.71
C ASP A 561 -3.42 4.83 -2.56
N ARG A 562 -3.86 5.16 -3.77
CA ARG A 562 -4.53 4.25 -4.72
C ARG A 562 -3.58 3.82 -5.83
N VAL A 563 -3.56 2.55 -6.12
CA VAL A 563 -2.84 2.01 -7.27
C VAL A 563 -3.73 2.09 -8.51
N LYS A 564 -3.28 2.82 -9.52
CA LYS A 564 -3.96 2.90 -10.81
C LYS A 564 -3.32 1.98 -11.83
N SER A 565 -4.10 1.54 -12.81
CA SER A 565 -3.65 0.71 -13.93
C SER A 565 -2.84 1.49 -14.99
N THR A 566 -2.24 2.62 -14.60
CA THR A 566 -1.29 3.38 -15.43
C THR A 566 -0.02 2.57 -15.68
N THR A 567 0.75 2.93 -16.70
CA THR A 567 2.03 2.28 -16.97
C THR A 567 3.00 2.45 -15.81
N GLN A 568 3.51 1.34 -15.27
CA GLN A 568 4.46 1.28 -14.16
C GLN A 568 5.69 0.48 -14.56
N SER A 569 6.87 0.90 -14.06
CA SER A 569 8.13 0.16 -14.23
C SER A 569 8.75 -0.12 -12.86
N PHE A 570 9.12 -1.37 -12.61
CA PHE A 570 9.70 -1.81 -11.35
C PHE A 570 10.53 -3.08 -11.54
N GLY A 571 11.37 -3.37 -10.56
CA GLY A 571 12.22 -4.55 -10.60
C GLY A 571 12.52 -5.09 -9.21
N PHE A 572 12.95 -6.34 -9.18
CA PHE A 572 13.50 -7.01 -8.01
C PHE A 572 14.50 -8.09 -8.43
N ALA A 573 15.38 -8.47 -7.51
CA ALA A 573 16.29 -9.60 -7.73
C ALA A 573 15.97 -10.74 -6.74
N ILE A 574 16.12 -11.98 -7.21
CA ILE A 574 16.08 -13.20 -6.41
C ILE A 574 17.51 -13.71 -6.29
N ARG A 575 18.07 -13.75 -5.09
CA ARG A 575 19.44 -14.19 -4.84
C ARG A 575 19.47 -15.40 -3.92
N PRO A 576 20.34 -16.40 -4.17
CA PRO A 576 20.48 -17.53 -3.27
C PRO A 576 21.07 -17.11 -1.92
N THR A 577 20.62 -17.75 -0.84
CA THR A 577 21.23 -17.61 0.49
C THR A 577 21.24 -18.93 1.23
N THR A 578 22.31 -19.18 2.00
CA THR A 578 22.44 -20.32 2.93
C THR A 578 22.43 -19.85 4.38
N THR A 579 22.11 -18.59 4.61
CA THR A 579 22.16 -17.95 5.94
C THR A 579 20.96 -17.04 6.16
N MET A 580 20.61 -16.89 7.42
CA MET A 580 19.67 -15.87 7.90
C MET A 580 20.33 -14.85 8.84
N ALA A 581 21.66 -14.75 8.83
CA ALA A 581 22.39 -13.74 9.60
C ALA A 581 22.14 -12.33 9.02
N ASN A 582 21.85 -11.36 9.90
CA ASN A 582 21.44 -10.02 9.49
C ASN A 582 22.49 -9.32 8.62
N ASP A 583 23.76 -9.34 9.04
CA ASP A 583 24.88 -8.74 8.34
C ASP A 583 25.10 -9.34 6.94
N GLN A 584 24.97 -10.65 6.82
CA GLN A 584 25.14 -11.34 5.55
C GLN A 584 23.95 -11.06 4.59
N LEU A 585 22.72 -11.07 5.08
CA LEU A 585 21.55 -10.71 4.28
C LEU A 585 21.62 -9.24 3.85
N THR A 586 22.02 -8.34 4.75
CA THR A 586 22.20 -6.92 4.43
C THR A 586 23.27 -6.73 3.35
N ASN A 587 24.39 -7.43 3.44
CA ASN A 587 25.44 -7.37 2.42
C ASN A 587 24.98 -7.92 1.06
N LEU A 588 24.22 -9.02 1.05
CA LEU A 588 23.62 -9.55 -0.17
C LEU A 588 22.63 -8.56 -0.81
N ALA A 589 21.89 -7.82 0.01
CA ALA A 589 20.87 -6.89 -0.45
C ALA A 589 21.40 -5.49 -0.81
N ASN A 590 22.61 -5.13 -0.34
CA ASN A 590 23.19 -3.81 -0.60
C ASN A 590 23.79 -3.72 -2.01
N VAL A 591 22.92 -3.81 -3.02
CA VAL A 591 23.27 -3.76 -4.45
C VAL A 591 22.28 -2.86 -5.19
N ALA A 592 22.74 -2.23 -6.27
CA ALA A 592 21.89 -1.58 -7.25
C ALA A 592 21.56 -2.55 -8.38
N LEU A 593 20.28 -2.71 -8.68
CA LEU A 593 19.83 -3.50 -9.84
C LEU A 593 20.22 -2.76 -11.12
N ASP A 594 20.96 -3.39 -11.99
CA ASP A 594 21.50 -2.80 -13.21
C ASP A 594 21.32 -3.67 -14.46
N GLY A 595 20.43 -4.66 -14.37
CA GLY A 595 19.98 -5.45 -15.52
C GLY A 595 19.22 -4.60 -16.55
N GLN A 596 19.07 -5.16 -17.73
CA GLN A 596 18.41 -4.47 -18.83
C GLN A 596 16.93 -4.21 -18.54
N ALA A 597 16.57 -2.99 -18.15
CA ALA A 597 15.18 -2.59 -17.98
C ALA A 597 14.44 -2.45 -19.32
N PRO A 598 13.17 -2.84 -19.43
CA PRO A 598 12.32 -2.56 -20.57
C PRO A 598 12.15 -1.04 -20.78
N LEU A 599 12.00 -0.62 -22.05
CA LEU A 599 11.54 0.73 -22.32
C LEU A 599 10.09 0.87 -21.85
N SER A 600 9.81 1.94 -21.13
CA SER A 600 8.45 2.33 -20.74
C SER A 600 7.85 3.21 -21.84
N ILE A 601 6.69 2.80 -22.38
CA ILE A 601 5.93 3.57 -23.36
C ILE A 601 4.59 3.90 -22.71
N SER A 602 4.42 5.13 -22.30
CA SER A 602 3.21 5.60 -21.61
C SER A 602 2.54 6.71 -22.42
N ARG A 603 1.24 6.89 -22.21
CA ARG A 603 0.50 8.01 -22.77
C ARG A 603 -0.32 8.67 -21.66
N ALA A 604 -0.11 9.97 -21.51
CA ALA A 604 -0.90 10.79 -20.61
C ALA A 604 -2.34 10.91 -21.13
N THR A 605 -3.24 11.30 -20.26
CA THR A 605 -4.68 11.42 -20.56
C THR A 605 -4.99 12.48 -21.63
N ASP A 606 -4.09 13.43 -21.86
CA ASP A 606 -4.17 14.43 -22.93
C ASP A 606 -3.66 13.93 -24.30
N GLY A 607 -3.22 12.67 -24.38
CA GLY A 607 -2.74 12.05 -25.61
C GLY A 607 -1.23 12.13 -25.82
N VAL A 608 -0.48 12.73 -24.91
CA VAL A 608 0.97 12.89 -25.02
C VAL A 608 1.67 11.56 -24.66
N VAL A 609 2.38 10.99 -25.61
CA VAL A 609 3.18 9.76 -25.44
C VAL A 609 4.58 10.13 -24.98
N THR A 610 5.04 9.44 -23.92
CA THR A 610 6.40 9.51 -23.41
C THR A 610 7.05 8.13 -23.50
N ILE A 611 8.32 8.08 -23.94
CA ILE A 611 9.14 6.86 -23.99
C ILE A 611 10.33 7.07 -23.08
N ASN A 612 10.43 6.26 -22.01
CA ASN A 612 11.52 6.32 -21.06
C ASN A 612 12.40 5.06 -21.17
N GLY A 613 13.70 5.25 -20.96
CA GLY A 613 14.71 4.21 -20.92
C GLY A 613 15.86 4.63 -20.02
N ALA A 614 16.96 3.89 -20.04
CA ALA A 614 18.14 4.22 -19.25
C ALA A 614 18.70 5.61 -19.63
N LYS A 615 19.32 6.27 -18.68
CA LYS A 615 19.92 7.60 -18.85
C LYS A 615 20.96 7.56 -20.00
N ASN A 616 20.93 8.57 -20.87
CA ASN A 616 21.82 8.72 -22.04
C ASN A 616 21.64 7.70 -23.16
N GLN A 617 20.56 6.95 -23.18
CA GLN A 617 20.26 5.96 -24.19
C GLN A 617 19.59 6.60 -25.42
N THR A 618 20.10 6.35 -26.62
CA THR A 618 19.42 6.76 -27.86
C THR A 618 18.27 5.81 -28.14
N ILE A 619 17.04 6.32 -28.15
CA ILE A 619 15.83 5.55 -28.39
C ILE A 619 15.31 5.82 -29.81
N TYR A 620 14.96 4.76 -30.52
CA TYR A 620 14.28 4.78 -31.81
C TYR A 620 12.83 4.33 -31.62
N TYR A 621 11.92 4.91 -32.39
CA TYR A 621 10.52 4.49 -32.37
C TYR A 621 9.83 4.60 -33.73
N LYS A 622 8.69 3.92 -33.85
CA LYS A 622 7.73 4.08 -34.96
C LYS A 622 6.31 3.94 -34.40
N VAL A 623 5.37 4.58 -35.10
CA VAL A 623 3.93 4.51 -34.81
C VAL A 623 3.25 3.72 -35.92
N ASN A 624 2.39 2.77 -35.56
CA ASN A 624 1.66 1.90 -36.45
C ASN A 624 2.62 1.19 -37.45
N ASN A 625 2.24 1.15 -38.70
CA ASN A 625 3.00 0.51 -39.78
C ASN A 625 4.00 1.45 -40.51
N ALA A 626 4.44 2.51 -39.78
CA ALA A 626 5.41 3.45 -40.37
C ALA A 626 6.65 2.68 -40.90
N LYS A 627 7.03 2.93 -42.16
CA LYS A 627 8.16 2.26 -42.84
C LYS A 627 9.51 2.69 -42.26
N ARG A 628 9.61 3.91 -41.73
CA ARG A 628 10.84 4.47 -41.14
C ARG A 628 10.73 4.59 -39.64
N VAL A 629 11.83 4.33 -38.97
CA VAL A 629 11.98 4.61 -37.54
C VAL A 629 12.46 6.05 -37.34
N SER A 630 12.01 6.70 -36.29
CA SER A 630 12.43 8.05 -35.87
C SER A 630 13.26 7.97 -34.60
N VAL A 631 14.19 8.90 -34.42
CA VAL A 631 14.88 9.05 -33.14
C VAL A 631 13.91 9.77 -32.18
N TYR A 632 13.73 9.22 -30.97
CA TYR A 632 12.93 9.85 -29.93
C TYR A 632 13.68 11.07 -29.37
N LYS A 633 13.11 12.24 -29.50
CA LYS A 633 13.68 13.53 -29.05
C LYS A 633 12.89 14.15 -27.90
N GLY A 634 11.77 13.52 -27.52
CA GLY A 634 10.86 14.00 -26.49
C GLY A 634 9.41 13.59 -26.74
N PRO A 635 8.49 13.92 -25.82
CA PRO A 635 7.09 13.53 -25.91
C PRO A 635 6.41 13.98 -27.22
N PHE A 636 5.46 13.17 -27.71
CA PHE A 636 4.69 13.46 -28.93
C PHE A 636 3.21 13.11 -28.74
N ASN A 637 2.33 13.78 -29.51
CA ASN A 637 0.88 13.57 -29.42
C ASN A 637 0.43 12.34 -30.22
N LEU A 638 -0.47 11.52 -29.65
CA LEU A 638 -1.09 10.34 -30.26
C LEU A 638 -2.57 10.19 -29.78
N THR A 639 -3.38 11.21 -29.95
CA THR A 639 -4.81 11.20 -29.56
C THR A 639 -5.64 10.23 -30.39
N GLU A 640 -5.30 10.03 -31.66
CA GLU A 640 -6.01 9.11 -32.58
C GLU A 640 -5.75 7.63 -32.24
N GLY A 641 -4.91 7.34 -31.24
CA GLY A 641 -4.52 5.98 -30.91
C GLY A 641 -3.54 5.37 -31.90
N GLY A 642 -3.14 4.14 -31.64
CA GLY A 642 -2.19 3.41 -32.47
C GLY A 642 -1.17 2.61 -31.67
N ARG A 643 -0.38 1.82 -32.37
CA ARG A 643 0.69 1.03 -31.76
C ARG A 643 2.02 1.78 -31.87
N VAL A 644 2.64 2.05 -30.74
CA VAL A 644 4.01 2.59 -30.67
C VAL A 644 4.95 1.41 -30.46
N VAL A 645 6.00 1.31 -31.29
CA VAL A 645 7.09 0.35 -31.14
C VAL A 645 8.37 1.12 -30.93
N ALA A 646 9.13 0.83 -29.87
CA ALA A 646 10.38 1.50 -29.55
C ALA A 646 11.49 0.51 -29.21
N PHE A 647 12.73 0.91 -29.45
CA PHE A 647 13.92 0.16 -29.08
C PHE A 647 15.12 1.09 -28.86
N ALA A 648 16.01 0.68 -27.98
CA ALA A 648 17.25 1.41 -27.73
C ALA A 648 18.31 1.09 -28.79
N LYS A 649 19.20 2.04 -29.09
CA LYS A 649 20.32 1.83 -29.99
C LYS A 649 21.18 0.67 -29.50
N GLY A 650 21.40 -0.33 -30.36
CA GLY A 650 22.19 -1.53 -30.05
C GLY A 650 21.42 -2.60 -29.25
N SER A 651 20.22 -2.34 -28.81
CA SER A 651 19.36 -3.36 -28.16
C SER A 651 18.87 -4.37 -29.19
N ARG A 652 18.83 -5.64 -28.78
CA ARG A 652 18.20 -6.72 -29.54
C ARG A 652 16.70 -6.84 -29.27
N PHE A 653 16.17 -6.05 -28.33
CA PHE A 653 14.78 -6.09 -27.90
C PHE A 653 13.99 -4.88 -28.38
N ASN A 654 12.79 -5.14 -28.90
CA ASN A 654 11.78 -4.12 -29.18
C ASN A 654 10.69 -4.14 -28.11
N TYR A 655 10.16 -2.98 -27.82
CA TYR A 655 9.03 -2.82 -26.88
C TYR A 655 7.87 -2.17 -27.60
N SER A 656 6.64 -2.54 -27.28
CA SER A 656 5.49 -1.95 -27.94
C SER A 656 4.32 -1.76 -27.00
N GLN A 657 3.57 -0.68 -27.25
CA GLN A 657 2.33 -0.39 -26.54
C GLN A 657 1.24 0.01 -27.53
N GLN A 658 0.04 -0.57 -27.38
CA GLN A 658 -1.15 -0.18 -28.12
C GLN A 658 -1.91 0.87 -27.32
N PHE A 659 -2.36 1.93 -27.98
CA PHE A 659 -3.19 2.97 -27.40
C PHE A 659 -4.50 3.12 -28.16
N GLU A 660 -5.60 3.20 -27.43
CA GLU A 660 -6.91 3.51 -28.02
C GLU A 660 -7.02 5.00 -28.36
N ARG A 661 -8.00 5.35 -29.19
CA ARG A 661 -8.31 6.76 -29.47
C ARG A 661 -8.80 7.46 -28.19
N ILE A 662 -8.46 8.72 -28.02
CA ILE A 662 -8.96 9.56 -26.93
C ILE A 662 -10.09 10.43 -27.46
N ASP A 663 -11.30 10.19 -26.99
CA ASP A 663 -12.51 10.91 -27.40
C ASP A 663 -12.93 12.02 -26.42
N ALA A 664 -12.34 12.08 -25.21
CA ALA A 664 -12.64 13.08 -24.19
C ALA A 664 -11.36 13.74 -23.63
N ILE A 665 -11.46 15.01 -23.28
CA ILE A 665 -10.42 15.74 -22.55
C ILE A 665 -10.58 15.39 -21.06
N PRO A 666 -9.57 14.84 -20.40
CA PRO A 666 -9.64 14.60 -18.97
C PRO A 666 -9.62 15.94 -18.22
N VAL A 667 -10.39 15.96 -17.15
CA VAL A 667 -10.45 17.09 -16.24
C VAL A 667 -10.32 16.59 -14.80
N THR A 668 -9.81 17.45 -13.92
CA THR A 668 -9.83 17.23 -12.48
C THR A 668 -10.65 18.32 -11.81
N VAL A 669 -11.24 18.02 -10.65
CA VAL A 669 -11.90 19.05 -9.85
C VAL A 669 -10.83 19.85 -9.13
N LYS A 670 -10.83 21.17 -9.34
CA LYS A 670 -9.94 22.10 -8.65
C LYS A 670 -10.57 22.66 -7.39
N PHE A 671 -11.85 22.94 -7.46
CA PHE A 671 -12.62 23.48 -6.34
C PHE A 671 -14.12 23.21 -6.54
N ALA A 672 -14.83 23.01 -5.43
CA ALA A 672 -16.29 22.99 -5.40
C ALA A 672 -16.80 23.96 -4.33
N SER A 673 -17.89 24.66 -4.61
CA SER A 673 -18.51 25.62 -3.68
C SER A 673 -18.99 24.96 -2.39
N SER A 674 -19.36 23.68 -2.45
CA SER A 674 -19.82 22.86 -1.32
C SER A 674 -19.81 21.40 -1.72
N VAL A 675 -19.61 20.50 -0.76
CA VAL A 675 -19.71 19.04 -0.93
C VAL A 675 -20.44 18.40 0.25
N GLU A 676 -21.22 17.37 0.01
CA GLU A 676 -21.70 16.45 1.01
C GLU A 676 -20.67 15.33 1.17
N SER A 677 -19.89 15.40 2.23
CA SER A 677 -18.75 14.50 2.42
C SER A 677 -19.17 13.04 2.56
N GLY A 678 -18.48 12.16 1.83
CA GLY A 678 -18.70 10.72 1.86
C GLY A 678 -19.90 10.24 1.01
N GLU A 679 -20.80 11.15 0.61
CA GLU A 679 -21.92 10.84 -0.28
C GLU A 679 -21.75 11.52 -1.64
N GLY A 680 -21.41 12.78 -1.66
CA GLY A 680 -21.39 13.59 -2.86
C GLY A 680 -20.10 14.40 -3.00
N ASP A 681 -18.94 13.81 -2.91
CA ASP A 681 -17.66 14.46 -3.14
C ASP A 681 -17.54 14.93 -4.60
N ALA A 682 -16.95 16.11 -4.83
CA ALA A 682 -16.95 16.74 -6.14
C ALA A 682 -16.12 15.97 -7.18
N GLU A 683 -15.13 15.21 -6.76
CA GLU A 683 -14.30 14.32 -7.57
C GLU A 683 -15.12 13.22 -8.26
N HIS A 684 -16.27 12.86 -7.71
CA HIS A 684 -17.21 11.92 -8.31
C HIS A 684 -17.76 12.39 -9.66
N MET A 685 -17.72 13.68 -9.96
CA MET A 685 -18.13 14.20 -11.27
C MET A 685 -17.20 13.80 -12.41
N VAL A 686 -15.97 13.39 -12.11
CA VAL A 686 -14.91 13.13 -13.09
C VAL A 686 -14.23 11.77 -12.90
N ASP A 687 -14.73 10.90 -12.02
CA ASP A 687 -14.16 9.58 -11.73
C ASP A 687 -14.52 8.51 -12.79
N GLY A 688 -15.43 8.84 -13.71
CA GLY A 688 -15.90 7.95 -14.77
C GLY A 688 -16.89 6.87 -14.29
N ASN A 689 -17.37 6.95 -13.07
CA ASN A 689 -18.37 6.03 -12.51
C ASN A 689 -19.77 6.65 -12.58
N PRO A 690 -20.72 6.07 -13.33
CA PRO A 690 -22.07 6.63 -13.45
C PRO A 690 -22.92 6.52 -12.17
N ASN A 691 -22.46 5.75 -11.17
CA ASN A 691 -23.18 5.54 -9.92
C ASN A 691 -22.72 6.47 -8.79
N THR A 692 -21.69 7.28 -9.02
CA THR A 692 -21.23 8.32 -8.10
C THR A 692 -21.72 9.68 -8.58
N TYR A 693 -21.86 10.64 -7.67
CA TYR A 693 -22.36 11.95 -7.99
C TYR A 693 -21.80 13.01 -7.04
N TRP A 694 -21.83 14.26 -7.44
CA TRP A 694 -21.60 15.38 -6.57
C TRP A 694 -22.91 15.88 -5.97
N HIS A 695 -22.88 16.20 -4.67
CA HIS A 695 -23.96 16.84 -3.95
C HIS A 695 -23.42 17.95 -3.03
N THR A 696 -24.12 19.06 -2.99
CA THR A 696 -23.79 20.14 -2.05
C THR A 696 -24.18 19.76 -0.63
N MET A 697 -23.48 20.30 0.37
CA MET A 697 -23.67 19.98 1.78
C MET A 697 -25.11 20.27 2.23
N PHE A 698 -25.73 19.29 2.88
CA PHE A 698 -27.08 19.40 3.46
C PHE A 698 -27.18 18.78 4.85
N SER A 699 -26.31 17.83 5.20
CA SER A 699 -26.40 17.08 6.46
C SER A 699 -25.93 17.90 7.67
N VAL A 700 -24.87 18.67 7.54
CA VAL A 700 -24.30 19.50 8.61
C VAL A 700 -24.95 20.90 8.59
N THR A 701 -24.96 21.53 7.41
CA THR A 701 -25.67 22.79 7.13
C THR A 701 -26.10 22.80 5.68
N VAL A 702 -27.19 23.49 5.38
CA VAL A 702 -27.64 23.61 3.97
C VAL A 702 -26.81 24.68 3.27
N ALA A 703 -26.11 24.29 2.21
CA ALA A 703 -25.30 25.20 1.43
C ALA A 703 -26.16 26.23 0.69
N ASN A 704 -25.70 27.48 0.67
CA ASN A 704 -26.41 28.59 -0.01
C ASN A 704 -26.02 28.66 -1.50
N TYR A 705 -26.96 29.06 -2.35
CA TYR A 705 -26.71 29.36 -3.77
C TYR A 705 -25.85 30.65 -3.94
N PRO A 706 -25.07 30.73 -5.03
CA PRO A 706 -24.95 29.79 -6.14
C PRO A 706 -24.02 28.62 -5.83
N HIS A 707 -24.29 27.46 -6.45
CA HIS A 707 -23.40 26.29 -6.42
C HIS A 707 -22.58 26.23 -7.72
N TRP A 708 -21.29 25.90 -7.59
CA TRP A 708 -20.38 25.85 -8.72
C TRP A 708 -19.19 24.92 -8.45
N VAL A 709 -18.58 24.44 -9.52
CA VAL A 709 -17.38 23.61 -9.50
C VAL A 709 -16.41 24.12 -10.55
N ASP A 710 -15.15 24.26 -10.17
CA ASP A 710 -14.05 24.58 -11.09
C ASP A 710 -13.37 23.31 -11.54
N PHE A 711 -13.23 23.14 -12.84
CA PHE A 711 -12.50 22.04 -13.45
C PHE A 711 -11.16 22.53 -14.01
N ASP A 712 -10.11 21.75 -13.79
CA ASP A 712 -8.81 21.95 -14.39
C ASP A 712 -8.61 21.00 -15.56
N CYS A 713 -8.37 21.54 -16.75
CA CYS A 713 -8.05 20.78 -17.97
C CYS A 713 -6.53 20.56 -18.15
N GLY A 714 -5.73 20.89 -17.16
CA GLY A 714 -4.27 20.80 -17.15
C GLY A 714 -3.59 21.94 -17.92
N ALA A 715 -3.93 22.15 -19.18
CA ALA A 715 -3.40 23.21 -20.03
C ALA A 715 -4.53 23.89 -20.79
N ALA A 716 -4.24 25.05 -21.39
CA ALA A 716 -5.21 25.75 -22.25
C ALA A 716 -5.68 24.82 -23.38
N LYS A 717 -6.98 24.56 -23.45
CA LYS A 717 -7.63 23.66 -24.41
C LYS A 717 -8.78 24.40 -25.12
N THR A 718 -9.00 24.07 -26.39
CA THR A 718 -10.21 24.49 -27.09
C THR A 718 -11.29 23.44 -26.84
N LEU A 719 -12.29 23.78 -26.04
CA LEU A 719 -13.43 22.93 -25.78
C LEU A 719 -14.48 23.07 -26.89
N LYS A 720 -14.97 21.97 -27.43
CA LYS A 720 -16.06 21.94 -28.42
C LYS A 720 -17.43 21.75 -27.75
N GLY A 721 -17.45 21.34 -26.52
CA GLY A 721 -18.64 21.09 -25.73
C GLY A 721 -18.29 20.40 -24.42
N PHE A 722 -19.31 20.15 -23.63
CA PHE A 722 -19.19 19.30 -22.45
C PHE A 722 -20.39 18.36 -22.37
N ALA A 723 -20.17 17.16 -21.81
CA ALA A 723 -21.21 16.19 -21.54
C ALA A 723 -21.44 16.11 -20.03
N TYR A 724 -22.69 16.13 -19.64
CA TYR A 724 -23.12 16.03 -18.25
C TYR A 724 -24.04 14.81 -18.09
N LEU A 725 -23.72 13.95 -17.15
CA LEU A 725 -24.58 12.86 -16.72
C LEU A 725 -25.24 13.26 -15.39
N PRO A 726 -26.55 13.51 -15.36
CA PRO A 726 -27.25 13.80 -14.10
C PRO A 726 -27.27 12.56 -13.21
N ARG A 727 -27.48 12.76 -11.91
CA ARG A 727 -27.76 11.68 -10.94
C ARG A 727 -28.88 10.78 -11.48
N GLN A 728 -28.71 9.46 -11.33
CA GLN A 728 -29.56 8.45 -11.99
C GLN A 728 -30.68 7.91 -11.10
N ASP A 729 -30.83 8.37 -9.88
CA ASP A 729 -31.85 7.97 -8.89
C ASP A 729 -32.93 9.03 -8.69
#